data_8646050339491d2a3e632d73d38ec25e
#
_entry.id   8646050339491d2a3e632d73d38ec25e
#
_cell.length_a   1.000
_cell.length_b   1.000
_cell.length_c   1.000
_cell.angle_alpha   90.00
_cell.angle_beta   90.00
_cell.angle_gamma   90.00
#
_symmetry.space_group_name_H-M   'P 1'
#
loop_
_entity.id
_entity.type
_entity.pdbx_description
1 polymer ?
#
loop_
_entity_poly.entity_id
_entity_poly.type
_entity_poly.pdbx_seq_one_letter_code
_entity_poly.pdbx_strand_id
1 'polypeptide(L)'
;MNATVLHFTPRAELEPSANLEAFVALCKRSEVLGARKQFGLNIWEVGYRKGHNYVQRVVFNTLEAARARAPEPSMPQPFLDFAKAALVYLHDKRPSISQGKRIAALRCIEAALREWSRDSKPTTVDVDVLDTAVELARNRFSAPVAHHVAGQIELIAALMRAKGFISLRQPWVHGMKGPQRLGSRISKEALAARQEKLPSAAALRALANIFHQASELPDVVVSSYMALLMCAPERINEVVRLRRNCLVEGDGEFRGKLGLRWAGSKGFEDSTKWLPSEMAPVAREALTNLLRVSTPAQQIAAWYTANPTTIYLHEDASYLRGQDVLTLDELALVLWGDESAKKPAAHWARVTHNLPKVELSGQRVAYRFSDVERTVVAMLPATFPYVPGAPGLKCEDSVGIVRTREMHARKATYLCMFSCVDYGIISSHLGVRDDRISIFERFGHTEDDGSPIRLKSHSPRHYLNMLAQMGGLTSTEIAIFSGRRDIRQNRAYDHLSSDEVQAPIREALKAGFTSNLVTTSPRELIARSEFNGMGVVAAHTTAYGWCTHNFASEPCQMYRDCINCEEQECVKGDEQKETNLRLLKSETEYLLKGAQEALSDEEYGADNWVKHQTKTLERINAVLSLLEDPLVAPGARIRLDLANAPLIIADDLRPIQVSRLPGKRCRNEEDSCPRLD
;
A
#
# COMPACT_ATOMS: atom_id res chain seq x y z
N MET A 1 -6.82 25.31 -14.03
CA MET A 1 -5.81 26.33 -13.62
C MET A 1 -4.45 25.69 -13.82
N ASN A 2 -3.64 26.19 -14.76
CA ASN A 2 -2.28 25.72 -14.96
C ASN A 2 -1.47 26.00 -13.70
N ALA A 3 -1.11 24.96 -12.97
CA ALA A 3 -0.24 25.07 -11.81
C ALA A 3 1.14 25.54 -12.31
N THR A 4 1.51 26.78 -12.00
CA THR A 4 2.83 27.30 -12.33
C THR A 4 3.84 26.59 -11.43
N VAL A 5 4.66 25.73 -12.02
CA VAL A 5 5.71 24.98 -11.31
C VAL A 5 6.73 25.98 -10.75
N LEU A 6 7.03 25.88 -9.46
CA LEU A 6 8.02 26.71 -8.80
C LEU A 6 9.40 26.48 -9.39
N HIS A 7 9.99 27.51 -9.93
CA HIS A 7 11.34 27.49 -10.46
C HIS A 7 12.25 28.44 -9.69
N PHE A 8 13.34 27.93 -9.13
CA PHE A 8 14.37 28.72 -8.47
C PHE A 8 15.71 28.45 -9.12
N THR A 9 16.36 29.51 -9.60
CA THR A 9 17.72 29.48 -10.11
C THR A 9 18.61 30.24 -9.13
N PRO A 10 19.62 29.59 -8.51
CA PRO A 10 20.57 30.28 -7.65
C PRO A 10 21.44 31.23 -8.50
N ARG A 11 21.84 32.32 -7.90
CA ARG A 11 22.77 33.27 -8.50
C ARG A 11 24.18 32.96 -8.00
N ALA A 12 25.09 32.70 -8.91
CA ALA A 12 26.44 32.27 -8.59
C ALA A 12 27.26 33.35 -7.85
N GLU A 13 26.93 34.62 -8.09
CA GLU A 13 27.54 35.80 -7.46
C GLU A 13 27.06 36.06 -6.03
N LEU A 14 25.99 35.39 -5.58
CA LEU A 14 25.45 35.57 -4.24
C LEU A 14 26.05 34.57 -3.25
N GLU A 15 26.28 35.05 -2.04
CA GLU A 15 26.61 34.20 -0.91
C GLU A 15 25.49 33.16 -0.61
N PRO A 16 25.82 31.98 -0.09
CA PRO A 16 24.84 30.93 0.21
C PRO A 16 23.65 31.40 1.04
N SER A 17 23.84 32.31 1.99
CA SER A 17 22.78 32.91 2.80
C SER A 17 21.80 33.75 1.99
N ALA A 18 22.30 34.56 1.06
CA ALA A 18 21.46 35.39 0.20
C ALA A 18 20.66 34.55 -0.81
N ASN A 19 21.24 33.46 -1.35
CA ASN A 19 20.52 32.48 -2.16
C ASN A 19 19.41 31.78 -1.35
N LEU A 20 19.69 31.44 -0.10
CA LEU A 20 18.70 30.83 0.80
C LEU A 20 17.54 31.78 1.10
N GLU A 21 17.84 33.06 1.40
CA GLU A 21 16.81 34.08 1.64
C GLU A 21 15.90 34.28 0.42
N ALA A 22 16.48 34.37 -0.77
CA ALA A 22 15.74 34.49 -2.02
C ALA A 22 14.84 33.27 -2.26
N PHE A 23 15.33 32.07 -1.97
CA PHE A 23 14.57 30.82 -2.05
C PHE A 23 13.40 30.78 -1.08
N VAL A 24 13.63 31.16 0.18
CA VAL A 24 12.59 31.26 1.22
C VAL A 24 11.52 32.28 0.79
N ALA A 25 11.93 33.44 0.30
CA ALA A 25 11.01 34.50 -0.18
C ALA A 25 10.13 34.02 -1.34
N LEU A 26 10.69 33.24 -2.28
CA LEU A 26 9.94 32.61 -3.38
C LEU A 26 8.88 31.63 -2.85
N CYS A 27 9.29 30.71 -2.00
CA CYS A 27 8.41 29.68 -1.45
C CYS A 27 7.30 30.24 -0.56
N LYS A 28 7.59 31.31 0.18
CA LYS A 28 6.62 32.02 1.03
C LYS A 28 5.45 32.62 0.24
N ARG A 29 5.66 32.98 -1.02
CA ARG A 29 4.62 33.53 -1.91
C ARG A 29 3.80 32.46 -2.61
N SER A 30 4.17 31.20 -2.49
CA SER A 30 3.55 30.08 -3.20
C SER A 30 2.19 29.71 -2.60
N GLU A 31 1.28 29.26 -3.45
CA GLU A 31 0.01 28.64 -3.03
C GLU A 31 0.17 27.15 -2.69
N VAL A 32 1.31 26.55 -3.03
CA VAL A 32 1.60 25.14 -2.74
C VAL A 32 1.52 24.88 -1.24
N LEU A 33 0.76 23.85 -0.84
CA LEU A 33 0.46 23.54 0.55
C LEU A 33 -0.15 24.72 1.35
N GLY A 34 -0.67 25.73 0.68
CA GLY A 34 -1.21 26.94 1.32
C GLY A 34 -0.16 27.83 1.97
N ALA A 35 1.11 27.73 1.55
CA ALA A 35 2.24 28.42 2.18
C ALA A 35 2.01 29.93 2.32
N ARG A 36 1.51 30.59 1.28
CA ARG A 36 1.24 32.04 1.29
C ARG A 36 0.41 32.51 2.49
N LYS A 37 -0.56 31.68 2.93
CA LYS A 37 -1.47 32.04 4.01
C LYS A 37 -0.97 31.64 5.40
N GLN A 38 -0.14 30.59 5.48
CA GLN A 38 0.21 30.00 6.77
C GLN A 38 1.71 29.93 7.05
N PHE A 39 2.57 30.62 6.27
CA PHE A 39 4.02 30.56 6.46
C PHE A 39 4.48 31.03 7.85
N GLY A 40 3.77 31.99 8.46
CA GLY A 40 4.02 32.45 9.82
C GLY A 40 3.64 31.45 10.92
N LEU A 41 2.85 30.41 10.60
CA LEU A 41 2.36 29.44 11.58
C LEU A 41 3.33 28.25 11.72
N ASN A 42 3.39 27.64 12.91
CA ASN A 42 4.17 26.44 13.18
C ASN A 42 3.38 25.15 12.96
N ILE A 43 2.08 25.24 12.70
CA ILE A 43 1.21 24.15 12.31
C ILE A 43 0.56 24.51 10.99
N TRP A 44 0.77 23.69 9.98
CA TRP A 44 0.15 23.85 8.67
C TRP A 44 -0.92 22.80 8.42
N GLU A 45 -2.03 23.22 7.88
CA GLU A 45 -3.04 22.33 7.33
C GLU A 45 -2.79 22.15 5.84
N VAL A 46 -2.33 20.95 5.47
CA VAL A 46 -1.82 20.66 4.11
C VAL A 46 -2.79 19.82 3.26
N GLY A 47 -4.06 19.89 3.59
CA GLY A 47 -5.13 19.20 2.87
C GLY A 47 -5.57 17.91 3.57
N TYR A 48 -6.59 17.29 2.99
CA TYR A 48 -7.12 16.03 3.50
C TYR A 48 -6.23 14.87 3.08
N ARG A 49 -5.91 14.01 4.04
CA ARG A 49 -5.28 12.74 3.71
C ARG A 49 -6.27 11.90 2.90
N LYS A 50 -5.86 11.47 1.70
CA LYS A 50 -6.70 10.66 0.82
C LYS A 50 -7.26 9.45 1.58
N GLY A 51 -8.58 9.40 1.75
CA GLY A 51 -9.25 8.34 2.49
C GLY A 51 -9.48 8.60 3.98
N HIS A 52 -9.23 9.79 4.47
CA HIS A 52 -9.50 10.18 5.86
C HIS A 52 -10.31 11.46 5.91
N ASN A 53 -11.14 11.57 6.94
CA ASN A 53 -12.00 12.74 7.19
C ASN A 53 -11.31 13.85 7.97
N TYR A 54 -10.01 13.73 8.21
CA TYR A 54 -9.27 14.75 8.95
C TYR A 54 -8.23 15.45 8.08
N VAL A 55 -8.04 16.71 8.39
CA VAL A 55 -7.01 17.52 7.74
C VAL A 55 -5.64 17.02 8.17
N GLN A 56 -4.77 16.78 7.20
CA GLN A 56 -3.39 16.47 7.50
C GLN A 56 -2.67 17.71 8.00
N ARG A 57 -2.09 17.62 9.20
CA ARG A 57 -1.29 18.68 9.79
C ARG A 57 0.19 18.37 9.70
N VAL A 58 0.97 19.38 9.35
CA VAL A 58 2.43 19.40 9.47
C VAL A 58 2.79 20.30 10.62
N VAL A 59 3.53 19.79 11.59
CA VAL A 59 4.00 20.52 12.76
C VAL A 59 5.51 20.74 12.63
N PHE A 60 5.96 21.99 12.62
CA PHE A 60 7.38 22.36 12.50
C PHE A 60 8.05 22.48 13.89
N ASN A 61 7.98 21.41 14.65
CA ASN A 61 8.61 21.27 15.97
C ASN A 61 9.93 20.50 15.90
N THR A 62 10.69 20.53 17.00
CA THR A 62 11.96 19.80 17.10
C THR A 62 11.75 18.27 17.09
N LEU A 63 12.86 17.53 16.94
CA LEU A 63 12.83 16.07 16.92
C LEU A 63 12.29 15.50 18.24
N GLU A 64 12.62 16.10 19.37
CA GLU A 64 12.19 15.71 20.71
C GLU A 64 10.67 15.92 20.90
N ALA A 65 10.16 17.06 20.47
CA ALA A 65 8.74 17.41 20.56
C ALA A 65 7.83 16.61 19.61
N ALA A 66 8.39 15.90 18.64
CA ALA A 66 7.63 15.21 17.61
C ALA A 66 6.64 14.16 18.14
N ARG A 67 6.95 13.48 19.26
CA ARG A 67 6.06 12.47 19.88
C ARG A 67 4.78 13.07 20.45
N ALA A 68 4.89 14.20 21.13
CA ALA A 68 3.76 14.86 21.76
C ALA A 68 2.83 15.55 20.76
N ARG A 69 3.24 15.68 19.47
CA ARG A 69 2.56 16.48 18.45
C ARG A 69 2.31 17.92 18.90
N ALA A 70 3.07 18.37 19.89
CA ALA A 70 3.01 19.74 20.39
C ALA A 70 3.66 20.69 19.38
N PRO A 71 3.16 21.91 19.21
CA PRO A 71 3.77 22.90 18.33
C PRO A 71 5.10 23.43 18.88
N GLU A 72 5.33 23.34 20.17
CA GLU A 72 6.52 23.83 20.87
C GLU A 72 7.25 22.68 21.59
N PRO A 73 8.59 22.75 21.66
CA PRO A 73 9.43 23.77 21.03
C PRO A 73 9.47 23.62 19.49
N SER A 74 9.34 24.74 18.80
CA SER A 74 9.47 24.80 17.34
C SER A 74 10.94 24.70 16.91
N MET A 75 11.17 24.37 15.63
CA MET A 75 12.50 24.48 15.04
C MET A 75 13.01 25.92 15.18
N PRO A 76 14.29 26.14 15.55
CA PRO A 76 14.87 27.49 15.63
C PRO A 76 14.98 28.16 14.25
N GLN A 77 15.00 29.50 14.26
CA GLN A 77 15.38 30.28 13.09
C GLN A 77 16.93 30.25 12.95
N PRO A 78 17.47 30.32 11.74
CA PRO A 78 16.78 30.44 10.42
C PRO A 78 16.33 29.09 9.82
N PHE A 79 16.56 27.95 10.50
CA PHE A 79 16.21 26.63 9.97
C PHE A 79 14.71 26.46 9.76
N LEU A 80 13.87 27.01 10.61
CA LEU A 80 12.41 26.94 10.50
C LEU A 80 11.91 27.43 9.14
N ASP A 81 12.39 28.57 8.68
CA ASP A 81 11.98 29.16 7.40
C ASP A 81 12.50 28.33 6.22
N PHE A 82 13.73 27.82 6.32
CA PHE A 82 14.24 26.85 5.35
C PHE A 82 13.41 25.58 5.30
N ALA A 83 13.05 25.01 6.45
CA ALA A 83 12.27 23.78 6.53
C ALA A 83 10.89 23.94 5.85
N LYS A 84 10.22 25.06 6.09
CA LYS A 84 8.96 25.42 5.44
C LYS A 84 9.13 25.56 3.91
N ALA A 85 10.14 26.29 3.47
CA ALA A 85 10.43 26.49 2.06
C ALA A 85 10.83 25.19 1.34
N ALA A 86 11.69 24.37 1.95
CA ALA A 86 12.08 23.07 1.41
C ALA A 86 10.89 22.13 1.23
N LEU A 87 9.96 22.11 2.21
CA LEU A 87 8.75 21.33 2.14
C LEU A 87 7.87 21.72 0.95
N VAL A 88 7.66 23.03 0.76
CA VAL A 88 6.89 23.61 -0.36
C VAL A 88 7.52 23.23 -1.68
N TYR A 89 8.81 23.49 -1.86
CA TYR A 89 9.53 23.26 -3.11
C TYR A 89 9.58 21.76 -3.49
N LEU A 90 9.87 20.90 -2.51
CA LEU A 90 9.90 19.45 -2.72
C LEU A 90 8.52 18.88 -3.02
N HIS A 91 7.45 19.48 -2.46
CA HIS A 91 6.09 19.07 -2.77
C HIS A 91 5.68 19.48 -4.18
N ASP A 92 6.04 20.68 -4.60
CA ASP A 92 5.80 21.16 -5.96
C ASP A 92 6.47 20.26 -7.02
N LYS A 93 7.75 19.92 -6.82
CA LYS A 93 8.50 19.06 -7.75
C LYS A 93 8.07 17.59 -7.69
N ARG A 94 7.72 17.10 -6.54
CA ARG A 94 7.30 15.72 -6.28
C ARG A 94 6.15 15.70 -5.29
N PRO A 95 4.91 15.84 -5.75
CA PRO A 95 3.74 15.79 -4.90
C PRO A 95 3.71 14.49 -4.07
N SER A 96 3.50 14.61 -2.77
CA SER A 96 3.39 13.49 -1.85
C SER A 96 2.11 13.58 -1.04
N ILE A 97 1.41 12.45 -0.91
CA ILE A 97 0.19 12.34 -0.11
C ILE A 97 0.46 12.62 1.37
N SER A 98 1.67 12.31 1.85
CA SER A 98 2.06 12.52 3.25
C SER A 98 3.41 13.21 3.35
N GLN A 99 3.47 14.25 4.17
CA GLN A 99 4.70 14.99 4.46
C GLN A 99 5.50 14.41 5.64
N GLY A 100 5.00 13.35 6.28
CA GLY A 100 5.56 12.83 7.53
C GLY A 100 7.03 12.46 7.48
N LYS A 101 7.52 11.90 6.37
CA LYS A 101 8.94 11.52 6.22
C LYS A 101 9.83 12.71 5.89
N ARG A 102 9.32 13.68 5.13
CA ARG A 102 10.04 14.93 4.84
C ARG A 102 10.26 15.76 6.10
N ILE A 103 9.20 15.93 6.88
CA ILE A 103 9.31 16.67 8.14
C ILE A 103 10.19 15.94 9.17
N ALA A 104 10.17 14.60 9.19
CA ALA A 104 11.08 13.82 10.03
C ALA A 104 12.56 14.02 9.63
N ALA A 105 12.86 14.05 8.33
CA ALA A 105 14.19 14.33 7.82
C ALA A 105 14.67 15.74 8.18
N LEU A 106 13.80 16.75 8.02
CA LEU A 106 14.10 18.12 8.40
C LEU A 106 14.38 18.24 9.91
N ARG A 107 13.63 17.52 10.77
CA ARG A 107 13.89 17.45 12.20
C ARG A 107 15.24 16.83 12.54
N CYS A 108 15.62 15.76 11.83
CA CYS A 108 16.93 15.12 12.05
C CYS A 108 18.08 16.04 11.64
N ILE A 109 17.96 16.77 10.52
CA ILE A 109 19.00 17.73 10.08
C ILE A 109 19.10 18.89 11.09
N GLU A 110 17.98 19.42 11.55
CA GLU A 110 17.97 20.49 12.55
C GLU A 110 18.62 20.05 13.87
N ALA A 111 18.26 18.86 14.36
CA ALA A 111 18.82 18.31 15.58
C ALA A 111 20.33 18.08 15.43
N ALA A 112 20.79 17.57 14.29
CA ALA A 112 22.21 17.40 14.00
C ALA A 112 22.97 18.74 13.99
N LEU A 113 22.39 19.79 13.40
CA LEU A 113 22.98 21.13 13.45
C LEU A 113 23.16 21.63 14.88
N ARG A 114 22.20 21.38 15.77
CA ARG A 114 22.30 21.74 17.19
C ARG A 114 23.39 20.94 17.91
N GLU A 115 23.51 19.62 17.63
CA GLU A 115 24.56 18.78 18.20
C GLU A 115 25.96 19.30 17.81
N TRP A 116 26.12 19.80 16.60
CA TRP A 116 27.36 20.41 16.12
C TRP A 116 27.52 21.90 16.50
N SER A 117 26.64 22.44 17.36
CA SER A 117 26.65 23.84 17.79
C SER A 117 26.69 24.86 16.66
N ARG A 118 25.96 24.59 15.57
CA ARG A 118 25.94 25.42 14.33
C ARG A 118 24.77 26.38 14.25
N ASP A 119 24.23 26.83 15.37
CA ASP A 119 23.14 27.81 15.48
C ASP A 119 21.94 27.55 14.56
N SER A 120 21.68 26.28 14.25
CA SER A 120 20.60 25.85 13.31
C SER A 120 20.63 26.62 11.96
N LYS A 121 21.82 26.97 11.45
CA LYS A 121 22.00 27.65 10.17
C LYS A 121 22.02 26.62 9.03
N PRO A 122 21.06 26.63 8.08
CA PRO A 122 21.05 25.67 6.97
C PRO A 122 22.31 25.69 6.11
N THR A 123 22.94 26.87 5.97
CA THR A 123 24.14 27.04 5.12
C THR A 123 25.42 26.40 5.71
N THR A 124 25.37 25.96 6.96
CA THR A 124 26.50 25.28 7.61
C THR A 124 26.36 23.76 7.61
N VAL A 125 25.37 23.23 6.92
CA VAL A 125 25.21 21.78 6.75
C VAL A 125 26.34 21.26 5.86
N ASP A 126 27.06 20.27 6.39
CA ASP A 126 28.12 19.53 5.71
C ASP A 126 27.89 18.01 5.84
N VAL A 127 28.90 17.20 5.48
CA VAL A 127 28.85 15.75 5.52
C VAL A 127 28.61 15.25 6.95
N ASP A 128 29.30 15.82 7.93
CA ASP A 128 29.23 15.38 9.33
C ASP A 128 27.82 15.61 9.91
N VAL A 129 27.21 16.76 9.61
CA VAL A 129 25.82 17.05 9.99
C VAL A 129 24.83 16.08 9.32
N LEU A 130 25.04 15.75 8.04
CA LEU A 130 24.17 14.82 7.32
C LEU A 130 24.28 13.39 7.85
N ASP A 131 25.50 12.93 8.15
CA ASP A 131 25.74 11.62 8.73
C ASP A 131 25.14 11.52 10.14
N THR A 132 25.31 12.55 10.97
CA THR A 132 24.68 12.66 12.30
C THR A 132 23.15 12.62 12.17
N ALA A 133 22.56 13.32 11.19
CA ALA A 133 21.12 13.30 10.96
C ALA A 133 20.59 11.89 10.60
N VAL A 134 21.39 11.07 9.89
CA VAL A 134 21.07 9.67 9.61
C VAL A 134 21.15 8.82 10.86
N GLU A 135 22.17 9.00 11.71
CA GLU A 135 22.27 8.29 13.00
C GLU A 135 21.09 8.64 13.92
N LEU A 136 20.70 9.90 14.00
CA LEU A 136 19.49 10.31 14.73
C LEU A 136 18.24 9.62 14.18
N ALA A 137 18.13 9.48 12.85
CA ALA A 137 17.02 8.75 12.25
C ALA A 137 17.06 7.26 12.61
N ARG A 138 18.23 6.60 12.64
CA ARG A 138 18.40 5.21 13.07
C ARG A 138 17.96 4.98 14.51
N ASN A 139 18.35 5.86 15.39
CA ASN A 139 18.04 5.76 16.81
C ASN A 139 16.56 6.06 17.14
N ARG A 140 15.91 6.84 16.29
CA ARG A 140 14.53 7.31 16.55
C ARG A 140 13.46 6.47 15.92
N PHE A 141 13.72 5.85 14.79
CA PHE A 141 12.72 5.18 13.96
C PHE A 141 13.04 3.71 13.77
N SER A 142 12.02 2.90 13.44
CA SER A 142 12.26 1.53 13.00
C SER A 142 13.12 1.50 11.72
N ALA A 143 13.89 0.44 11.50
CA ALA A 143 14.83 0.33 10.39
C ALA A 143 14.21 0.68 8.99
N PRO A 144 12.98 0.22 8.63
CA PRO A 144 12.36 0.62 7.37
C PRO A 144 12.01 2.11 7.31
N VAL A 145 11.57 2.70 8.44
CA VAL A 145 11.24 4.13 8.50
C VAL A 145 12.51 4.96 8.46
N ALA A 146 13.55 4.59 9.21
CA ALA A 146 14.85 5.25 9.20
C ALA A 146 15.46 5.30 7.79
N HIS A 147 15.46 4.19 7.06
CA HIS A 147 15.92 4.16 5.67
C HIS A 147 15.15 5.14 4.77
N HIS A 148 13.83 5.22 4.93
CA HIS A 148 13.05 6.19 4.15
C HIS A 148 13.28 7.65 4.58
N VAL A 149 13.54 7.90 5.86
CA VAL A 149 13.90 9.24 6.38
C VAL A 149 15.28 9.61 5.83
N ALA A 150 16.25 8.70 5.86
CA ALA A 150 17.59 8.90 5.29
C ALA A 150 17.52 9.25 3.78
N GLY A 151 16.68 8.58 3.00
CA GLY A 151 16.43 8.95 1.60
C GLY A 151 15.80 10.34 1.42
N GLN A 152 15.03 10.84 2.41
CA GLN A 152 14.57 12.24 2.39
C GLN A 152 15.66 13.22 2.81
N ILE A 153 16.57 12.85 3.72
CA ILE A 153 17.76 13.64 4.07
C ILE A 153 18.62 13.81 2.81
N GLU A 154 18.88 12.74 2.08
CA GLU A 154 19.63 12.77 0.80
C GLU A 154 18.97 13.69 -0.23
N LEU A 155 17.65 13.62 -0.39
CA LEU A 155 16.91 14.50 -1.29
C LEU A 155 17.00 15.98 -0.88
N ILE A 156 16.97 16.28 0.42
CA ILE A 156 17.14 17.63 0.96
C ILE A 156 18.59 18.12 0.76
N ALA A 157 19.58 17.29 1.03
CA ALA A 157 21.01 17.61 0.80
C ALA A 157 21.27 17.90 -0.69
N ALA A 158 20.71 17.09 -1.59
CA ALA A 158 20.78 17.33 -3.03
C ALA A 158 20.12 18.65 -3.44
N LEU A 159 18.97 19.00 -2.85
CA LEU A 159 18.33 20.30 -3.04
C LEU A 159 19.24 21.43 -2.57
N MET A 160 19.78 21.35 -1.37
CA MET A 160 20.63 22.40 -0.77
C MET A 160 21.89 22.63 -1.62
N ARG A 161 22.55 21.55 -2.07
CA ARG A 161 23.70 21.63 -2.97
C ARG A 161 23.32 22.23 -4.33
N ALA A 162 22.27 21.73 -4.97
CA ALA A 162 21.85 22.20 -6.29
C ALA A 162 21.37 23.67 -6.29
N LYS A 163 20.97 24.21 -5.14
CA LYS A 163 20.52 25.59 -4.99
C LYS A 163 21.58 26.50 -4.38
N GLY A 164 22.82 26.03 -4.24
CA GLY A 164 23.94 26.84 -3.76
C GLY A 164 23.82 27.28 -2.31
N PHE A 165 23.09 26.54 -1.46
CA PHE A 165 22.99 26.84 -0.04
C PHE A 165 24.16 26.23 0.74
N ILE A 166 24.70 25.12 0.26
CA ILE A 166 25.85 24.42 0.82
C ILE A 166 26.84 24.01 -0.27
N SER A 167 28.11 23.87 0.08
CA SER A 167 29.17 23.42 -0.81
C SER A 167 29.59 21.98 -0.42
N LEU A 168 29.12 21.00 -1.19
CA LEU A 168 29.56 19.63 -1.09
C LEU A 168 30.34 19.25 -2.35
N ARG A 169 31.58 18.75 -2.19
CA ARG A 169 32.44 18.35 -3.32
C ARG A 169 31.80 17.29 -4.21
N GLN A 170 31.07 16.36 -3.61
CA GLN A 170 30.35 15.28 -4.28
C GLN A 170 28.90 15.20 -3.79
N PRO A 171 27.98 14.61 -4.56
CA PRO A 171 26.65 14.28 -4.05
C PRO A 171 26.78 13.38 -2.81
N TRP A 172 26.16 13.80 -1.72
CA TRP A 172 26.13 12.99 -0.50
C TRP A 172 25.05 11.90 -0.61
N VAL A 173 25.37 10.70 -0.14
CA VAL A 173 24.50 9.53 -0.14
C VAL A 173 24.46 8.95 1.27
N HIS A 174 23.30 8.61 1.76
CA HIS A 174 23.07 8.22 3.15
C HIS A 174 23.69 6.86 3.57
N GLY A 175 24.24 6.06 2.65
CA GLY A 175 24.94 4.80 2.92
C GLY A 175 24.16 3.70 3.64
N MET A 176 22.90 3.92 4.05
CA MET A 176 22.08 2.91 4.69
C MET A 176 21.69 1.82 3.69
N LYS A 177 22.03 0.58 4.02
CA LYS A 177 21.46 -0.57 3.28
C LYS A 177 19.95 -0.56 3.45
N GLY A 178 19.23 -0.75 2.36
CA GLY A 178 17.78 -0.91 2.42
C GLY A 178 17.40 -2.04 3.40
N PRO A 179 16.23 -1.98 4.04
CA PRO A 179 15.81 -3.06 4.92
C PRO A 179 15.89 -4.35 4.12
N GLN A 180 16.69 -5.30 4.63
CA GLN A 180 16.80 -6.61 4.01
C GLN A 180 15.39 -7.18 3.91
N ARG A 181 14.90 -7.32 2.70
CA ARG A 181 13.73 -8.14 2.48
C ARG A 181 14.17 -9.55 2.80
N LEU A 182 13.58 -10.14 3.84
CA LEU A 182 13.76 -11.54 4.14
C LEU A 182 13.34 -12.34 2.91
N GLY A 183 14.27 -12.47 1.95
CA GLY A 183 14.03 -13.11 0.66
C GLY A 183 14.08 -14.63 0.74
N SER A 184 14.66 -15.15 1.82
CA SER A 184 14.71 -16.58 2.06
C SER A 184 13.30 -17.13 2.33
N ARG A 185 12.93 -18.20 1.63
CA ARG A 185 11.73 -19.01 1.94
C ARG A 185 12.00 -20.07 3.01
N ILE A 186 13.25 -20.25 3.38
CA ILE A 186 13.75 -21.40 4.16
C ILE A 186 14.13 -20.97 5.59
N SER A 187 14.52 -19.68 5.81
CA SER A 187 14.94 -19.27 7.15
C SER A 187 13.76 -19.20 8.12
N LYS A 188 13.98 -19.62 9.37
CA LYS A 188 12.97 -19.62 10.43
C LYS A 188 12.41 -18.22 10.68
N GLU A 189 13.25 -17.19 10.61
CA GLU A 189 12.86 -15.78 10.80
C GLU A 189 11.98 -15.29 9.67
N ALA A 190 12.26 -15.69 8.43
CA ALA A 190 11.44 -15.33 7.27
C ALA A 190 10.07 -16.01 7.32
N LEU A 191 10.01 -17.27 7.75
CA LEU A 191 8.76 -18.01 7.95
C LEU A 191 7.93 -17.35 9.08
N ALA A 192 8.52 -17.05 10.22
CA ALA A 192 7.86 -16.37 11.32
C ALA A 192 7.30 -15.01 10.90
N ALA A 193 8.11 -14.19 10.20
CA ALA A 193 7.69 -12.88 9.69
C ALA A 193 6.58 -12.95 8.62
N ARG A 194 6.44 -14.08 7.92
CA ARG A 194 5.33 -14.33 6.99
C ARG A 194 4.08 -14.77 7.74
N GLN A 195 4.20 -15.68 8.68
CA GLN A 195 3.10 -16.14 9.52
C GLN A 195 2.47 -14.99 10.30
N GLU A 196 3.26 -14.06 10.83
CA GLU A 196 2.77 -12.85 11.52
C GLU A 196 1.84 -11.97 10.65
N LYS A 197 1.95 -12.06 9.32
CA LYS A 197 1.10 -11.29 8.39
C LYS A 197 -0.21 -11.98 8.07
N LEU A 198 -0.29 -13.28 8.26
CA LEU A 198 -1.49 -14.09 8.01
C LEU A 198 -2.41 -14.03 9.22
N PRO A 199 -3.73 -14.18 9.04
CA PRO A 199 -4.63 -14.43 10.16
C PRO A 199 -4.36 -15.84 10.72
N SER A 200 -4.42 -16.00 12.03
CA SER A 200 -4.39 -17.31 12.67
C SER A 200 -5.68 -18.09 12.37
N ALA A 201 -5.65 -19.40 12.52
CA ALA A 201 -6.84 -20.22 12.40
C ALA A 201 -7.91 -19.84 13.44
N ALA A 202 -7.50 -19.48 14.66
CA ALA A 202 -8.38 -18.98 15.70
C ALA A 202 -9.05 -17.67 15.28
N ALA A 203 -8.30 -16.71 14.72
CA ALA A 203 -8.84 -15.46 14.22
C ALA A 203 -9.86 -15.67 13.09
N LEU A 204 -9.61 -16.59 12.15
CA LEU A 204 -10.55 -16.91 11.08
C LEU A 204 -11.86 -17.51 11.61
N ARG A 205 -11.77 -18.49 12.54
CA ARG A 205 -12.95 -19.08 13.20
C ARG A 205 -13.72 -18.00 13.98
N ALA A 206 -13.01 -17.16 14.73
CA ALA A 206 -13.62 -16.09 15.50
C ALA A 206 -14.35 -15.08 14.60
N LEU A 207 -13.76 -14.66 13.48
CA LEU A 207 -14.41 -13.75 12.54
C LEU A 207 -15.71 -14.32 11.99
N ALA A 208 -15.73 -15.60 11.61
CA ALA A 208 -16.95 -16.26 11.13
C ALA A 208 -18.03 -16.30 12.21
N ASN A 209 -17.69 -16.70 13.43
CA ASN A 209 -18.62 -16.74 14.54
C ASN A 209 -19.18 -15.35 14.90
N ILE A 210 -18.30 -14.35 14.98
CA ILE A 210 -18.70 -12.96 15.28
C ILE A 210 -19.63 -12.41 14.21
N PHE A 211 -19.34 -12.69 12.92
CA PHE A 211 -20.17 -12.21 11.81
C PHE A 211 -21.63 -12.64 11.95
N HIS A 212 -21.89 -13.88 12.41
CA HIS A 212 -23.23 -14.40 12.63
C HIS A 212 -23.86 -13.99 13.97
N GLN A 213 -23.04 -13.64 14.98
CA GLN A 213 -23.53 -13.32 16.34
C GLN A 213 -23.66 -11.82 16.60
N ALA A 214 -22.99 -10.98 15.78
CA ALA A 214 -22.96 -9.55 16.01
C ALA A 214 -24.36 -8.93 15.89
N SER A 215 -24.81 -8.26 16.94
CA SER A 215 -26.07 -7.52 17.00
C SER A 215 -25.84 -6.02 17.20
N GLU A 216 -24.81 -5.66 17.96
CA GLU A 216 -24.46 -4.28 18.22
C GLU A 216 -23.86 -3.62 16.97
N LEU A 217 -24.26 -2.37 16.71
CA LEU A 217 -23.89 -1.66 15.48
C LEU A 217 -22.39 -1.64 15.19
N PRO A 218 -21.49 -1.35 16.13
CA PRO A 218 -20.05 -1.36 15.84
C PRO A 218 -19.54 -2.75 15.42
N ASP A 219 -20.08 -3.80 16.03
CA ASP A 219 -19.67 -5.17 15.78
C ASP A 219 -20.21 -5.68 14.43
N VAL A 220 -21.45 -5.33 14.10
CA VAL A 220 -22.04 -5.58 12.77
C VAL A 220 -21.24 -4.90 11.68
N VAL A 221 -20.87 -3.63 11.87
CA VAL A 221 -20.08 -2.87 10.88
C VAL A 221 -18.70 -3.49 10.69
N VAL A 222 -17.97 -3.77 11.78
CA VAL A 222 -16.62 -4.33 11.73
C VAL A 222 -16.60 -5.72 11.13
N SER A 223 -17.49 -6.61 11.57
CA SER A 223 -17.57 -8.00 11.07
C SER A 223 -17.97 -8.04 9.60
N SER A 224 -18.93 -7.20 9.18
CA SER A 224 -19.36 -7.14 7.78
C SER A 224 -18.25 -6.64 6.85
N TYR A 225 -17.48 -5.62 7.25
CA TYR A 225 -16.32 -5.19 6.46
C TYR A 225 -15.23 -6.27 6.40
N MET A 226 -15.00 -6.99 7.50
CA MET A 226 -14.04 -8.09 7.49
C MET A 226 -14.52 -9.24 6.62
N ALA A 227 -15.82 -9.57 6.63
CA ALA A 227 -16.41 -10.57 5.75
C ALA A 227 -16.21 -10.20 4.26
N LEU A 228 -16.46 -8.94 3.88
CA LEU A 228 -16.18 -8.47 2.51
C LEU A 228 -14.71 -8.53 2.14
N LEU A 229 -13.78 -8.23 3.06
CA LEU A 229 -12.35 -8.38 2.84
C LEU A 229 -11.92 -9.85 2.70
N MET A 230 -12.69 -10.79 3.23
CA MET A 230 -12.49 -12.23 3.01
C MET A 230 -13.08 -12.72 1.69
N CYS A 231 -13.96 -11.94 1.04
CA CYS A 231 -14.51 -12.27 -0.28
C CYS A 231 -13.55 -11.92 -1.42
N ALA A 232 -12.75 -10.86 -1.28
CA ALA A 232 -11.81 -10.42 -2.32
C ALA A 232 -10.59 -9.73 -1.68
N PRO A 233 -9.38 -9.85 -2.27
CA PRO A 233 -8.13 -9.33 -1.69
C PRO A 233 -8.01 -7.80 -1.82
N GLU A 234 -8.99 -7.08 -1.31
CA GLU A 234 -9.05 -5.62 -1.37
C GLU A 234 -8.40 -4.95 -0.15
N ARG A 235 -8.26 -3.64 -0.20
CA ARG A 235 -7.77 -2.85 0.93
C ARG A 235 -8.94 -2.29 1.71
N ILE A 236 -8.77 -2.12 3.02
CA ILE A 236 -9.83 -1.60 3.90
C ILE A 236 -10.38 -0.23 3.42
N ASN A 237 -9.53 0.63 2.86
CA ASN A 237 -9.99 1.91 2.33
C ASN A 237 -10.79 1.80 1.01
N GLU A 238 -10.76 0.67 0.33
CA GLU A 238 -11.59 0.36 -0.83
C GLU A 238 -12.95 -0.16 -0.37
N VAL A 239 -12.95 -1.03 0.65
CA VAL A 239 -14.18 -1.62 1.22
C VAL A 239 -15.08 -0.56 1.88
N VAL A 240 -14.51 0.37 2.66
CA VAL A 240 -15.30 1.46 3.29
C VAL A 240 -15.84 2.50 2.29
N ARG A 241 -15.54 2.35 1.00
CA ARG A 241 -16.03 3.19 -0.09
C ARG A 241 -16.93 2.46 -1.06
N LEU A 242 -17.48 1.33 -0.66
CA LEU A 242 -18.43 0.61 -1.50
C LEU A 242 -19.71 1.42 -1.69
N ARG A 243 -20.24 1.34 -2.91
CA ARG A 243 -21.55 1.89 -3.25
C ARG A 243 -22.65 0.98 -2.71
N ARG A 244 -23.81 1.54 -2.43
CA ARG A 244 -25.01 0.77 -2.06
C ARG A 244 -25.42 -0.28 -3.11
N ASN A 245 -25.10 -0.04 -4.37
CA ASN A 245 -25.37 -0.92 -5.52
C ASN A 245 -24.10 -1.57 -6.06
N CYS A 246 -23.19 -1.98 -5.19
CA CYS A 246 -21.90 -2.57 -5.60
C CYS A 246 -22.01 -4.04 -6.03
N LEU A 247 -23.10 -4.74 -5.72
CA LEU A 247 -23.34 -6.10 -6.18
C LEU A 247 -23.73 -6.11 -7.66
N VAL A 248 -23.13 -7.02 -8.41
CA VAL A 248 -23.35 -7.22 -9.84
C VAL A 248 -23.63 -8.69 -10.10
N GLU A 249 -24.77 -8.98 -10.71
CA GLU A 249 -25.05 -10.34 -11.20
C GLU A 249 -24.29 -10.57 -12.51
N GLY A 250 -23.67 -11.72 -12.64
CA GLY A 250 -22.92 -12.09 -13.84
C GLY A 250 -23.84 -12.41 -15.01
N ASP A 251 -23.44 -11.96 -16.18
CA ASP A 251 -24.03 -12.30 -17.47
C ASP A 251 -22.99 -13.00 -18.36
N GLY A 252 -23.42 -13.51 -19.53
CA GLY A 252 -22.54 -14.19 -20.48
C GLY A 252 -21.72 -15.30 -19.82
N GLU A 253 -20.42 -15.19 -19.90
CA GLU A 253 -19.44 -16.15 -19.30
C GLU A 253 -19.49 -16.18 -17.76
N PHE A 254 -19.98 -15.12 -17.13
CA PHE A 254 -20.09 -15.02 -15.69
C PHE A 254 -21.49 -15.32 -15.16
N ARG A 255 -22.37 -15.87 -15.99
CA ARG A 255 -23.75 -16.21 -15.58
C ARG A 255 -23.76 -17.09 -14.32
N GLY A 256 -24.54 -16.65 -13.30
CA GLY A 256 -24.66 -17.30 -12.01
C GLY A 256 -23.53 -16.96 -11.01
N LYS A 257 -22.57 -16.12 -11.39
CA LYS A 257 -21.55 -15.58 -10.47
C LYS A 257 -22.01 -14.24 -9.93
N LEU A 258 -21.66 -13.98 -8.67
CA LEU A 258 -21.82 -12.69 -8.02
C LEU A 258 -20.51 -11.91 -8.11
N GLY A 259 -20.59 -10.67 -8.55
CA GLY A 259 -19.48 -9.74 -8.56
C GLY A 259 -19.64 -8.61 -7.54
N LEU A 260 -18.54 -8.12 -7.04
CA LEU A 260 -18.45 -6.86 -6.27
C LEU A 260 -17.74 -5.81 -7.10
N ARG A 261 -18.41 -4.67 -7.32
CA ARG A 261 -17.83 -3.50 -7.97
C ARG A 261 -17.13 -2.62 -6.94
N TRP A 262 -15.83 -2.50 -7.08
CA TRP A 262 -14.95 -1.75 -6.19
C TRP A 262 -14.59 -0.41 -6.80
N ALA A 263 -14.63 0.64 -5.98
CA ALA A 263 -14.12 1.93 -6.38
C ALA A 263 -12.59 1.89 -6.46
N GLY A 264 -12.03 2.26 -7.60
CA GLY A 264 -10.60 2.29 -7.80
C GLY A 264 -9.88 3.21 -6.82
N SER A 265 -8.74 2.77 -6.27
CA SER A 265 -7.91 3.58 -5.39
C SER A 265 -6.53 3.81 -6.02
N LYS A 266 -5.86 4.91 -5.65
CA LYS A 266 -4.51 5.27 -6.13
C LYS A 266 -4.39 5.42 -7.65
N GLY A 267 -5.44 5.91 -8.32
CA GLY A 267 -5.45 6.16 -9.77
C GLY A 267 -5.88 4.95 -10.60
N PHE A 268 -6.48 3.94 -10.00
CA PHE A 268 -7.14 2.84 -10.71
C PHE A 268 -8.60 3.18 -11.00
N GLU A 269 -9.12 2.64 -12.07
CA GLU A 269 -10.53 2.67 -12.40
C GLU A 269 -11.34 1.71 -11.51
N ASP A 270 -12.66 1.88 -11.52
CA ASP A 270 -13.58 0.96 -10.84
C ASP A 270 -13.45 -0.43 -11.49
N SER A 271 -13.39 -1.47 -10.67
CA SER A 271 -13.25 -2.85 -11.13
C SER A 271 -14.31 -3.75 -10.50
N THR A 272 -14.83 -4.70 -11.28
CA THR A 272 -15.69 -5.76 -10.76
C THR A 272 -14.86 -7.01 -10.51
N LYS A 273 -15.01 -7.61 -9.34
CA LYS A 273 -14.37 -8.88 -8.99
C LYS A 273 -15.44 -9.92 -8.75
N TRP A 274 -15.33 -11.00 -9.49
CA TRP A 274 -16.22 -12.15 -9.36
C TRP A 274 -15.82 -12.95 -8.14
N LEU A 275 -16.80 -13.29 -7.31
CA LEU A 275 -16.59 -13.97 -6.05
C LEU A 275 -16.70 -15.49 -6.23
N PRO A 276 -15.97 -16.28 -5.42
CA PRO A 276 -16.25 -17.70 -5.28
C PRO A 276 -17.70 -17.93 -4.89
N SER A 277 -18.32 -18.98 -5.38
CA SER A 277 -19.75 -19.28 -5.16
C SER A 277 -20.10 -19.36 -3.68
N GLU A 278 -19.21 -19.93 -2.88
CA GLU A 278 -19.37 -20.09 -1.43
C GLU A 278 -19.35 -18.77 -0.68
N MET A 279 -18.69 -17.74 -1.25
CA MET A 279 -18.61 -16.42 -0.63
C MET A 279 -19.74 -15.47 -1.07
N ALA A 280 -20.52 -15.84 -2.10
CA ALA A 280 -21.61 -15.01 -2.57
C ALA A 280 -22.70 -14.76 -1.51
N PRO A 281 -23.18 -15.76 -0.74
CA PRO A 281 -24.11 -15.53 0.37
C PRO A 281 -23.53 -14.60 1.44
N VAL A 282 -22.27 -14.81 1.82
CA VAL A 282 -21.55 -13.99 2.82
C VAL A 282 -21.48 -12.53 2.38
N ALA A 283 -21.14 -12.27 1.11
CA ALA A 283 -21.08 -10.91 0.58
C ALA A 283 -22.45 -10.22 0.55
N ARG A 284 -23.51 -10.95 0.20
CA ARG A 284 -24.90 -10.43 0.23
C ARG A 284 -25.33 -10.07 1.64
N GLU A 285 -25.10 -10.96 2.60
CA GLU A 285 -25.44 -10.75 4.00
C GLU A 285 -24.65 -9.56 4.58
N ALA A 286 -23.35 -9.51 4.36
CA ALA A 286 -22.49 -8.42 4.82
C ALA A 286 -22.94 -7.07 4.24
N LEU A 287 -23.27 -7.01 2.95
CA LEU A 287 -23.78 -5.78 2.35
C LEU A 287 -25.18 -5.41 2.89
N THR A 288 -26.07 -6.38 3.09
CA THR A 288 -27.38 -6.15 3.70
C THR A 288 -27.25 -5.55 5.08
N ASN A 289 -26.34 -6.08 5.90
CA ASN A 289 -26.03 -5.55 7.22
C ASN A 289 -25.49 -4.11 7.16
N LEU A 290 -24.56 -3.83 6.25
CA LEU A 290 -24.01 -2.48 6.07
C LEU A 290 -25.08 -1.50 5.56
N LEU A 291 -25.96 -1.91 4.64
CA LEU A 291 -27.06 -1.08 4.16
C LEU A 291 -28.03 -0.75 5.29
N ARG A 292 -28.42 -1.73 6.09
CA ARG A 292 -29.31 -1.52 7.24
C ARG A 292 -28.75 -0.48 8.20
N VAL A 293 -27.44 -0.56 8.50
CA VAL A 293 -26.76 0.36 9.42
C VAL A 293 -26.55 1.73 8.82
N SER A 294 -26.24 1.82 7.53
CA SER A 294 -25.94 3.11 6.85
C SER A 294 -27.18 3.88 6.43
N THR A 295 -28.34 3.25 6.31
CA THR A 295 -29.57 3.89 5.81
C THR A 295 -29.94 5.18 6.55
N PRO A 296 -29.92 5.28 7.89
CA PRO A 296 -30.23 6.55 8.55
C PRO A 296 -29.24 7.66 8.20
N ALA A 297 -27.95 7.34 8.09
CA ALA A 297 -26.92 8.29 7.69
C ALA A 297 -27.05 8.70 6.21
N GLN A 298 -27.47 7.78 5.33
CA GLN A 298 -27.74 8.08 3.91
C GLN A 298 -28.93 9.05 3.75
N GLN A 299 -29.97 8.90 4.56
CA GLN A 299 -31.09 9.84 4.60
C GLN A 299 -30.66 11.24 5.00
N ILE A 300 -29.82 11.35 6.04
CA ILE A 300 -29.23 12.63 6.47
C ILE A 300 -28.37 13.24 5.35
N ALA A 301 -27.54 12.43 4.70
CA ALA A 301 -26.69 12.88 3.60
C ALA A 301 -27.52 13.36 2.39
N ALA A 302 -28.56 12.62 2.03
CA ALA A 302 -29.48 13.01 0.95
C ALA A 302 -30.21 14.32 1.27
N TRP A 303 -30.64 14.51 2.54
CA TRP A 303 -31.22 15.78 2.98
C TRP A 303 -30.27 16.94 2.73
N TYR A 304 -29.02 16.85 3.20
CA TYR A 304 -28.05 17.93 3.00
C TYR A 304 -27.65 18.13 1.54
N THR A 305 -27.73 17.10 0.70
CA THR A 305 -27.55 17.25 -0.74
C THR A 305 -28.66 18.10 -1.36
N ALA A 306 -29.89 17.93 -0.91
CA ALA A 306 -31.07 18.68 -1.37
C ALA A 306 -31.17 20.05 -0.66
N ASN A 307 -30.74 20.16 0.59
CA ASN A 307 -30.89 21.33 1.45
C ASN A 307 -29.56 21.74 2.08
N PRO A 308 -28.60 22.30 1.32
CA PRO A 308 -27.21 22.49 1.76
C PRO A 308 -27.01 23.48 2.90
N THR A 309 -27.99 24.30 3.21
CA THR A 309 -27.92 25.32 4.28
C THR A 309 -28.86 25.03 5.45
N THR A 310 -29.67 23.97 5.37
CA THR A 310 -30.75 23.68 6.32
C THR A 310 -30.46 22.40 7.08
N ILE A 311 -30.49 22.47 8.42
CA ILE A 311 -30.24 21.33 9.30
C ILE A 311 -31.28 20.21 9.07
N TYR A 312 -30.81 18.96 9.07
CA TYR A 312 -31.67 17.78 9.15
C TYR A 312 -32.28 17.69 10.56
N LEU A 313 -33.59 17.57 10.64
CA LEU A 313 -34.29 17.26 11.88
C LEU A 313 -34.92 15.87 11.74
N HIS A 314 -34.68 15.01 12.73
CA HIS A 314 -35.37 13.73 12.83
C HIS A 314 -36.84 13.95 13.19
N GLU A 315 -37.66 12.92 13.08
CA GLU A 315 -39.11 13.01 13.17
C GLU A 315 -39.58 13.73 14.46
N ASP A 316 -39.04 13.30 15.62
CA ASP A 316 -39.42 13.84 16.94
C ASP A 316 -39.03 15.32 17.14
N ALA A 317 -38.05 15.83 16.36
CA ALA A 317 -37.63 17.23 16.41
C ALA A 317 -38.17 18.08 15.27
N SER A 318 -38.95 17.52 14.38
CA SER A 318 -39.44 18.19 13.16
C SER A 318 -40.28 19.43 13.45
N TYR A 319 -41.03 19.45 14.56
CA TYR A 319 -41.88 20.58 14.99
C TYR A 319 -41.06 21.82 15.38
N LEU A 320 -39.76 21.67 15.62
CA LEU A 320 -38.87 22.79 15.94
C LEU A 320 -38.46 23.61 14.73
N ARG A 321 -38.78 23.13 13.53
CA ARG A 321 -38.52 23.89 12.30
C ARG A 321 -39.34 25.15 12.23
N GLY A 322 -38.68 26.28 12.15
CA GLY A 322 -39.32 27.60 12.18
C GLY A 322 -39.35 28.28 13.52
N GLN A 323 -38.80 27.63 14.56
CA GLN A 323 -38.54 28.32 15.84
C GLN A 323 -37.38 29.29 15.71
N ASP A 324 -37.46 30.45 16.38
CA ASP A 324 -36.38 31.43 16.38
C ASP A 324 -35.23 31.01 17.30
N VAL A 325 -35.56 30.36 18.39
CA VAL A 325 -34.61 29.95 19.44
C VAL A 325 -34.90 28.53 19.90
N LEU A 326 -33.86 27.85 20.35
CA LEU A 326 -33.92 26.51 20.96
C LEU A 326 -33.50 26.62 22.43
N THR A 327 -34.30 26.06 23.31
CA THR A 327 -33.93 25.80 24.71
C THR A 327 -32.87 24.68 24.78
N LEU A 328 -32.29 24.44 25.96
CA LEU A 328 -31.28 23.38 26.09
C LEU A 328 -31.82 21.98 25.86
N ASP A 329 -33.08 21.74 26.24
CA ASP A 329 -33.81 20.49 25.99
C ASP A 329 -34.07 20.29 24.51
N GLU A 330 -34.61 21.27 23.82
CA GLU A 330 -34.83 21.24 22.37
C GLU A 330 -33.53 21.10 21.58
N LEU A 331 -32.45 21.79 22.01
CA LEU A 331 -31.15 21.61 21.42
C LEU A 331 -30.63 20.17 21.61
N ALA A 332 -30.80 19.59 22.79
CA ALA A 332 -30.42 18.20 23.07
C ALA A 332 -31.26 17.22 22.24
N LEU A 333 -32.53 17.48 22.09
CA LEU A 333 -33.43 16.71 21.22
C LEU A 333 -32.94 16.76 19.77
N VAL A 334 -32.69 17.94 19.22
CA VAL A 334 -32.19 18.12 17.84
C VAL A 334 -30.89 17.37 17.60
N LEU A 335 -29.95 17.46 18.55
CA LEU A 335 -28.63 16.86 18.38
C LEU A 335 -28.64 15.35 18.56
N TRP A 336 -29.32 14.85 19.60
CA TRP A 336 -29.17 13.46 20.06
C TRP A 336 -30.48 12.70 20.30
N GLY A 337 -31.63 13.35 20.15
CA GLY A 337 -32.92 12.72 20.41
C GLY A 337 -33.22 12.51 21.90
N ASP A 338 -32.51 13.21 22.78
CA ASP A 338 -32.63 13.07 24.23
C ASP A 338 -32.71 14.44 24.90
N GLU A 339 -33.93 14.85 25.25
CA GLU A 339 -34.22 16.13 25.92
C GLU A 339 -33.54 16.23 27.31
N SER A 340 -33.21 15.11 27.94
CA SER A 340 -32.56 15.10 29.24
C SER A 340 -31.09 15.52 29.20
N ALA A 341 -30.46 15.49 28.02
CA ALA A 341 -29.03 15.75 27.81
C ALA A 341 -28.67 17.27 27.82
N LYS A 342 -29.33 18.07 28.68
CA LYS A 342 -29.14 19.53 28.77
C LYS A 342 -27.70 19.96 29.07
N LYS A 343 -27.00 19.27 30.00
CA LYS A 343 -25.60 19.60 30.33
C LYS A 343 -24.65 19.37 29.14
N PRO A 344 -24.69 18.22 28.43
CA PRO A 344 -23.99 18.04 27.16
C PRO A 344 -24.33 19.09 26.11
N ALA A 345 -25.61 19.48 25.95
CA ALA A 345 -26.05 20.48 25.00
C ALA A 345 -25.47 21.89 25.33
N ALA A 346 -25.50 22.25 26.59
CA ALA A 346 -24.87 23.49 27.04
C ALA A 346 -23.35 23.50 26.81
N HIS A 347 -22.67 22.39 27.07
CA HIS A 347 -21.23 22.25 26.79
C HIS A 347 -20.95 22.32 25.29
N TRP A 348 -21.74 21.65 24.45
CA TRP A 348 -21.63 21.67 22.99
C TRP A 348 -21.76 23.09 22.46
N ALA A 349 -22.82 23.79 22.85
CA ALA A 349 -23.06 25.16 22.39
C ALA A 349 -22.01 26.15 22.85
N ARG A 350 -21.71 26.16 24.16
CA ARG A 350 -20.85 27.18 24.76
C ARG A 350 -19.37 26.88 24.60
N VAL A 351 -18.94 25.67 24.95
CA VAL A 351 -17.50 25.33 25.05
C VAL A 351 -16.96 24.85 23.73
N THR A 352 -17.73 24.00 23.01
CA THR A 352 -17.24 23.40 21.76
C THR A 352 -17.38 24.35 20.58
N HIS A 353 -18.51 25.09 20.50
CA HIS A 353 -18.84 25.91 19.33
C HIS A 353 -18.95 27.42 19.62
N ASN A 354 -18.83 27.86 20.90
CA ASN A 354 -18.87 29.25 21.31
C ASN A 354 -20.08 30.02 20.77
N LEU A 355 -21.26 29.42 20.85
CA LEU A 355 -22.51 30.02 20.36
C LEU A 355 -22.97 31.17 21.32
N PRO A 356 -23.50 32.27 20.78
CA PRO A 356 -24.06 33.36 21.58
C PRO A 356 -25.33 32.88 22.29
N LYS A 357 -25.43 33.22 23.58
CA LYS A 357 -26.62 32.91 24.38
C LYS A 357 -27.75 33.91 24.07
N VAL A 358 -28.95 33.42 24.16
CA VAL A 358 -30.18 34.21 24.23
C VAL A 358 -30.80 33.94 25.62
N GLU A 359 -31.07 34.96 26.37
CA GLU A 359 -31.73 34.86 27.68
C GLU A 359 -33.24 35.00 27.47
N LEU A 360 -33.97 34.00 27.89
CA LEU A 360 -35.43 34.00 27.91
C LEU A 360 -35.94 34.40 29.29
N SER A 361 -37.21 34.82 29.38
CA SER A 361 -37.86 35.14 30.64
C SER A 361 -37.73 33.97 31.64
N GLY A 362 -37.31 34.30 32.89
CA GLY A 362 -37.10 33.29 33.93
C GLY A 362 -35.70 32.65 33.93
N GLN A 363 -34.67 33.34 33.44
CA GLN A 363 -33.25 32.92 33.44
C GLN A 363 -32.99 31.60 32.62
N ARG A 364 -33.85 31.24 31.68
CA ARG A 364 -33.63 30.12 30.79
C ARG A 364 -32.65 30.49 29.68
N VAL A 365 -31.62 29.65 29.50
CA VAL A 365 -30.63 29.80 28.41
C VAL A 365 -31.17 29.13 27.17
N ALA A 366 -31.14 29.86 26.05
CA ALA A 366 -31.48 29.37 24.73
C ALA A 366 -30.40 29.78 23.71
N TYR A 367 -30.50 29.25 22.52
CA TYR A 367 -29.61 29.54 21.38
C TYR A 367 -30.45 29.81 20.14
N ARG A 368 -30.02 30.74 19.28
CA ARG A 368 -30.72 30.96 18.01
C ARG A 368 -30.68 29.74 17.14
N PHE A 369 -31.83 29.34 16.60
CA PHE A 369 -31.93 28.20 15.70
C PHE A 369 -30.95 28.34 14.51
N SER A 370 -30.88 29.52 13.91
CA SER A 370 -30.00 29.82 12.79
C SER A 370 -28.50 29.65 13.10
N ASP A 371 -28.07 29.90 14.35
CA ASP A 371 -26.67 29.70 14.75
C ASP A 371 -26.39 28.22 14.96
N VAL A 372 -27.31 27.47 15.55
CA VAL A 372 -27.23 26.00 15.67
C VAL A 372 -27.18 25.36 14.28
N GLU A 373 -28.11 25.73 13.41
CA GLU A 373 -28.18 25.25 12.02
C GLU A 373 -26.88 25.47 11.27
N ARG A 374 -26.36 26.69 11.25
CA ARG A 374 -25.07 27.03 10.62
C ARG A 374 -23.94 26.21 11.18
N THR A 375 -23.92 26.00 12.49
CA THR A 375 -22.88 25.23 13.18
C THR A 375 -22.92 23.77 12.82
N VAL A 376 -24.11 23.16 12.79
CA VAL A 376 -24.27 21.76 12.41
C VAL A 376 -23.94 21.56 10.94
N VAL A 377 -24.41 22.43 10.04
CA VAL A 377 -24.08 22.38 8.62
C VAL A 377 -22.57 22.51 8.39
N ALA A 378 -21.86 23.33 9.17
CA ALA A 378 -20.41 23.46 9.10
C ALA A 378 -19.63 22.21 9.55
N MET A 379 -20.29 21.24 10.21
CA MET A 379 -19.71 19.94 10.55
C MET A 379 -19.64 18.97 9.36
N LEU A 380 -20.31 19.27 8.25
CA LEU A 380 -20.26 18.43 7.04
C LEU A 380 -18.81 18.25 6.56
N PRO A 381 -18.46 17.10 5.98
CA PRO A 381 -17.15 16.90 5.37
C PRO A 381 -16.84 17.99 4.33
N ALA A 382 -15.62 18.51 4.30
CA ALA A 382 -15.25 19.56 3.33
C ALA A 382 -15.34 19.10 1.85
N THR A 383 -15.43 17.80 1.61
CA THR A 383 -15.62 17.21 0.27
C THR A 383 -17.10 16.95 -0.04
N PHE A 384 -18.00 17.24 0.89
CA PHE A 384 -19.43 17.03 0.69
C PHE A 384 -19.91 17.70 -0.62
N PRO A 385 -20.76 17.07 -1.43
CA PRO A 385 -21.53 15.82 -1.16
C PRO A 385 -20.76 14.51 -1.40
N TYR A 386 -19.46 14.57 -1.74
CA TYR A 386 -18.69 13.38 -2.07
C TYR A 386 -17.95 12.82 -0.85
N VAL A 387 -17.82 11.48 -0.84
CA VAL A 387 -17.02 10.78 0.17
C VAL A 387 -15.56 11.19 0.06
N PRO A 388 -14.86 11.50 1.18
CA PRO A 388 -13.46 11.88 1.15
C PRO A 388 -12.56 10.87 0.43
N GLY A 389 -11.86 11.36 -0.61
CA GLY A 389 -10.98 10.53 -1.43
C GLY A 389 -11.67 9.58 -2.42
N ALA A 390 -12.98 9.76 -2.66
CA ALA A 390 -13.75 9.07 -3.69
C ALA A 390 -14.66 10.10 -4.42
N PRO A 391 -14.09 10.93 -5.32
CA PRO A 391 -14.80 12.08 -5.91
C PRO A 391 -15.98 11.70 -6.81
N GLY A 392 -16.11 10.44 -7.20
CA GLY A 392 -17.27 9.93 -7.95
C GLY A 392 -18.34 9.24 -7.07
N LEU A 393 -18.16 9.21 -5.75
CA LEU A 393 -19.09 8.57 -4.82
C LEU A 393 -19.72 9.61 -3.90
N LYS A 394 -21.03 9.84 -4.02
CA LYS A 394 -21.76 10.68 -3.09
C LYS A 394 -21.92 9.97 -1.74
N CYS A 395 -22.00 10.75 -0.65
CA CYS A 395 -22.24 10.22 0.68
C CYS A 395 -23.54 9.43 0.78
N GLU A 396 -24.60 9.92 0.17
CA GLU A 396 -25.94 9.27 0.13
C GLU A 396 -25.94 7.89 -0.57
N ASP A 397 -24.93 7.64 -1.43
CA ASP A 397 -24.78 6.38 -2.18
C ASP A 397 -23.77 5.42 -1.53
N SER A 398 -23.15 5.80 -0.43
CA SER A 398 -22.09 5.03 0.22
C SER A 398 -22.64 4.16 1.35
N VAL A 399 -22.18 2.91 1.44
CA VAL A 399 -22.39 2.07 2.65
C VAL A 399 -21.36 2.37 3.73
N GLY A 400 -20.38 3.23 3.45
CA GLY A 400 -19.31 3.62 4.37
C GLY A 400 -19.62 4.86 5.20
N ILE A 401 -20.89 5.11 5.51
CA ILE A 401 -21.31 6.19 6.38
C ILE A 401 -22.21 5.70 7.51
N VAL A 402 -22.11 6.35 8.64
CA VAL A 402 -22.94 6.12 9.83
C VAL A 402 -23.32 7.46 10.46
N ARG A 403 -24.29 7.52 11.34
CA ARG A 403 -24.54 8.74 12.10
C ARG A 403 -23.31 9.11 12.91
N THR A 404 -23.05 10.38 13.10
CA THR A 404 -21.85 10.86 13.80
C THR A 404 -21.81 10.32 15.22
N ARG A 405 -20.67 9.73 15.60
CA ARG A 405 -20.41 9.05 16.89
C ARG A 405 -21.16 7.72 17.11
N GLU A 406 -21.90 7.21 16.17
CA GLU A 406 -22.67 5.97 16.33
C GLU A 406 -21.78 4.73 16.59
N MET A 407 -20.53 4.78 16.11
CA MET A 407 -19.51 3.76 16.42
C MET A 407 -18.83 3.94 17.77
N HIS A 408 -19.25 4.91 18.60
CA HIS A 408 -18.55 5.25 19.83
C HIS A 408 -19.33 4.82 21.07
N ALA A 409 -18.77 3.90 21.87
CA ALA A 409 -19.44 3.28 23.03
C ALA A 409 -19.92 4.27 24.12
N ARG A 410 -19.34 5.49 24.23
CA ARG A 410 -19.59 6.41 25.37
C ARG A 410 -20.13 7.79 24.97
N LYS A 411 -20.24 8.09 23.70
CA LYS A 411 -20.68 9.42 23.23
C LYS A 411 -22.02 9.29 22.56
N ALA A 412 -22.93 10.19 22.86
CA ALA A 412 -24.23 10.23 22.21
C ALA A 412 -24.10 10.39 20.68
N THR A 413 -24.89 9.62 19.96
CA THR A 413 -25.00 9.65 18.50
C THR A 413 -25.73 10.90 18.05
N TYR A 414 -25.21 11.60 17.05
CA TYR A 414 -25.94 12.72 16.45
C TYR A 414 -27.04 12.19 15.53
N LEU A 415 -28.27 12.63 15.76
CA LEU A 415 -29.38 12.30 14.88
C LEU A 415 -29.49 13.24 13.67
N CYS A 416 -28.85 14.42 13.75
CA CYS A 416 -28.86 15.44 12.69
C CYS A 416 -27.60 15.42 11.80
N MET A 417 -26.64 14.50 12.01
CA MET A 417 -25.35 14.52 11.31
C MET A 417 -24.81 13.10 11.06
N PHE A 418 -24.10 12.94 9.96
CA PHE A 418 -23.41 11.71 9.60
C PHE A 418 -21.87 11.90 9.56
N SER A 419 -21.16 10.80 9.57
CA SER A 419 -19.72 10.76 9.33
C SER A 419 -19.34 9.53 8.50
N CYS A 420 -18.27 9.64 7.71
CA CYS A 420 -17.74 8.48 7.01
C CYS A 420 -17.00 7.55 7.97
N VAL A 421 -17.14 6.24 7.77
CA VAL A 421 -16.43 5.24 8.54
C VAL A 421 -14.92 5.36 8.26
N ASP A 422 -14.13 5.57 9.31
CA ASP A 422 -12.68 5.60 9.23
C ASP A 422 -12.11 4.20 9.44
N TYR A 423 -11.16 3.81 8.60
CA TYR A 423 -10.46 2.51 8.76
C TYR A 423 -9.72 2.40 10.10
N GLY A 424 -9.32 3.52 10.70
CA GLY A 424 -8.70 3.54 12.03
C GLY A 424 -9.64 3.05 13.12
N ILE A 425 -10.95 3.33 13.00
CA ILE A 425 -11.99 2.79 13.89
C ILE A 425 -12.03 1.26 13.74
N ILE A 426 -12.12 0.75 12.51
CA ILE A 426 -12.15 -0.68 12.24
C ILE A 426 -10.90 -1.36 12.82
N SER A 427 -9.70 -0.81 12.52
CA SER A 427 -8.43 -1.35 13.02
C SER A 427 -8.37 -1.38 14.55
N SER A 428 -8.96 -0.40 15.23
CA SER A 428 -8.98 -0.36 16.69
C SER A 428 -9.87 -1.45 17.31
N HIS A 429 -10.89 -1.92 16.59
CA HIS A 429 -11.73 -3.03 17.02
C HIS A 429 -11.09 -4.41 16.79
N LEU A 430 -10.06 -4.51 15.95
CA LEU A 430 -9.38 -5.75 15.59
C LEU A 430 -8.19 -6.11 16.51
N GLY A 431 -8.06 -5.46 17.66
CA GLY A 431 -7.00 -5.75 18.65
C GLY A 431 -5.62 -5.21 18.27
N VAL A 432 -5.54 -4.27 17.33
CA VAL A 432 -4.25 -3.62 16.96
C VAL A 432 -3.78 -2.64 18.05
N ARG A 433 -4.67 -2.20 18.94
CA ARG A 433 -4.40 -1.23 20.00
C ARG A 433 -4.64 -1.85 21.36
N ASP A 434 -3.63 -1.81 22.21
CA ASP A 434 -3.69 -2.36 23.57
C ASP A 434 -4.57 -1.54 24.55
N ASP A 435 -4.91 -0.29 24.17
CA ASP A 435 -5.73 0.61 24.99
C ASP A 435 -7.25 0.43 24.79
N ARG A 436 -7.66 -0.59 24.02
CA ARG A 436 -9.08 -0.85 23.70
C ARG A 436 -9.38 -2.34 23.66
N ILE A 437 -10.54 -2.71 24.20
CA ILE A 437 -11.07 -4.05 24.10
C ILE A 437 -11.41 -4.37 22.64
N SER A 438 -10.85 -5.42 22.10
CA SER A 438 -11.09 -5.88 20.74
C SER A 438 -12.47 -6.52 20.57
N ILE A 439 -12.91 -6.68 19.32
CA ILE A 439 -14.13 -7.44 19.03
C ILE A 439 -13.95 -8.90 19.44
N PHE A 440 -12.77 -9.46 19.32
CA PHE A 440 -12.48 -10.84 19.72
C PHE A 440 -12.65 -11.04 21.24
N GLU A 441 -12.09 -10.13 22.03
CA GLU A 441 -12.22 -10.17 23.50
C GLU A 441 -13.67 -9.98 23.95
N ARG A 442 -14.45 -9.10 23.29
CA ARG A 442 -15.87 -8.92 23.63
C ARG A 442 -16.71 -10.17 23.40
N PHE A 443 -16.34 -10.99 22.40
CA PHE A 443 -17.01 -12.25 22.10
C PHE A 443 -16.32 -13.47 22.74
N GLY A 444 -15.33 -13.26 23.62
CA GLY A 444 -14.65 -14.33 24.36
C GLY A 444 -13.73 -15.21 23.51
N HIS A 445 -13.21 -14.71 22.40
CA HIS A 445 -12.29 -15.45 21.54
C HIS A 445 -10.83 -15.09 21.83
N THR A 446 -9.99 -16.13 21.90
CA THR A 446 -8.54 -16.03 22.09
C THR A 446 -7.81 -16.89 21.07
N GLU A 447 -6.51 -16.72 20.96
CA GLU A 447 -5.63 -17.67 20.29
C GLU A 447 -5.62 -19.03 21.03
N ASP A 448 -5.12 -20.07 20.38
CA ASP A 448 -5.09 -21.43 20.95
C ASP A 448 -4.19 -21.52 22.21
N ASP A 449 -3.26 -20.58 22.41
CA ASP A 449 -2.43 -20.44 23.61
C ASP A 449 -3.03 -19.53 24.68
N GLY A 450 -4.26 -19.04 24.48
CA GLY A 450 -4.95 -18.12 25.38
C GLY A 450 -4.57 -16.65 25.23
N SER A 451 -3.65 -16.30 24.35
CA SER A 451 -3.29 -14.91 24.09
C SER A 451 -4.39 -14.17 23.31
N PRO A 452 -4.46 -12.83 23.41
CA PRO A 452 -5.47 -12.06 22.69
C PRO A 452 -5.26 -12.12 21.18
N ILE A 453 -6.34 -12.33 20.42
CA ILE A 453 -6.31 -12.26 18.94
C ILE A 453 -6.03 -10.83 18.51
N ARG A 454 -5.02 -10.67 17.65
CA ARG A 454 -4.64 -9.41 17.03
C ARG A 454 -4.65 -9.54 15.51
N LEU A 455 -5.61 -8.88 14.86
CA LEU A 455 -5.77 -8.98 13.43
C LEU A 455 -5.57 -7.61 12.77
N LYS A 456 -4.72 -7.56 11.76
CA LYS A 456 -4.57 -6.37 10.90
C LYS A 456 -5.58 -6.44 9.75
N SER A 457 -6.23 -5.34 9.41
CA SER A 457 -7.17 -5.29 8.27
C SER A 457 -6.55 -5.67 6.92
N HIS A 458 -5.22 -5.77 6.86
CA HIS A 458 -4.47 -6.20 5.67
C HIS A 458 -4.22 -7.73 5.62
N SER A 459 -4.39 -8.43 6.74
CA SER A 459 -4.17 -9.87 6.83
C SER A 459 -5.08 -10.70 5.93
N PRO A 460 -6.39 -10.38 5.74
CA PRO A 460 -7.23 -11.06 4.75
C PRO A 460 -6.64 -11.03 3.34
N ARG A 461 -6.10 -9.88 2.93
CA ARG A 461 -5.46 -9.76 1.61
C ARG A 461 -4.21 -10.62 1.47
N HIS A 462 -3.40 -10.77 2.53
CA HIS A 462 -2.29 -11.72 2.54
C HIS A 462 -2.77 -13.16 2.41
N TYR A 463 -3.78 -13.52 3.19
CA TYR A 463 -4.36 -14.85 3.20
C TYR A 463 -4.98 -15.25 1.86
N LEU A 464 -5.82 -14.41 1.27
CA LEU A 464 -6.44 -14.68 -0.04
C LEU A 464 -5.41 -14.77 -1.17
N ASN A 465 -4.33 -13.98 -1.14
CA ASN A 465 -3.26 -14.12 -2.12
C ASN A 465 -2.49 -15.44 -1.95
N MET A 466 -2.28 -15.87 -0.71
CA MET A 466 -1.68 -17.19 -0.43
C MET A 466 -2.58 -18.32 -0.95
N LEU A 467 -3.89 -18.27 -0.66
CA LEU A 467 -4.86 -19.26 -1.18
C LEU A 467 -4.89 -19.27 -2.71
N ALA A 468 -4.85 -18.12 -3.36
CA ALA A 468 -4.81 -18.00 -4.81
C ALA A 468 -3.53 -18.65 -5.39
N GLN A 469 -2.39 -18.47 -4.72
CA GLN A 469 -1.14 -19.15 -5.09
C GLN A 469 -1.23 -20.67 -4.91
N MET A 470 -1.78 -21.13 -3.78
CA MET A 470 -2.00 -22.56 -3.51
C MET A 470 -2.95 -23.17 -4.52
N GLY A 471 -3.97 -22.43 -4.96
CA GLY A 471 -4.92 -22.81 -5.99
C GLY A 471 -4.36 -22.78 -7.41
N GLY A 472 -3.06 -22.46 -7.58
CA GLY A 472 -2.39 -22.53 -8.87
C GLY A 472 -2.55 -21.30 -9.77
N LEU A 473 -3.13 -20.19 -9.26
CA LEU A 473 -3.22 -18.94 -10.03
C LEU A 473 -1.82 -18.42 -10.35
N THR A 474 -1.64 -17.96 -11.58
CA THR A 474 -0.39 -17.32 -12.03
C THR A 474 -0.15 -15.99 -11.31
N SER A 475 1.10 -15.50 -11.34
CA SER A 475 1.42 -14.20 -10.77
C SER A 475 0.64 -13.06 -11.42
N THR A 476 0.32 -13.18 -12.72
CA THR A 476 -0.49 -12.19 -13.45
C THR A 476 -1.94 -12.21 -12.97
N GLU A 477 -2.57 -13.38 -12.90
CA GLU A 477 -3.94 -13.53 -12.39
C GLU A 477 -4.07 -13.04 -10.95
N ILE A 478 -3.08 -13.32 -10.09
CA ILE A 478 -3.05 -12.81 -8.71
C ILE A 478 -2.92 -11.29 -8.69
N ALA A 479 -2.12 -10.70 -9.59
CA ALA A 479 -1.99 -9.26 -9.68
C ALA A 479 -3.32 -8.61 -10.12
N ILE A 480 -3.98 -9.14 -11.12
CA ILE A 480 -5.30 -8.71 -11.61
C ILE A 480 -6.34 -8.88 -10.50
N PHE A 481 -6.44 -10.07 -9.90
CA PHE A 481 -7.37 -10.35 -8.79
C PHE A 481 -7.17 -9.41 -7.60
N SER A 482 -5.94 -8.99 -7.34
CA SER A 482 -5.60 -8.05 -6.26
C SER A 482 -5.60 -6.58 -6.68
N GLY A 483 -5.95 -6.23 -7.92
CA GLY A 483 -5.93 -4.86 -8.42
C GLY A 483 -4.53 -4.24 -8.33
N ARG A 484 -3.49 -4.90 -8.86
CA ARG A 484 -2.11 -4.41 -8.89
C ARG A 484 -1.69 -4.11 -10.33
N ARG A 485 -1.05 -2.96 -10.52
CA ARG A 485 -0.41 -2.62 -11.81
C ARG A 485 0.94 -3.31 -11.99
N ASP A 486 1.64 -3.59 -10.90
CA ASP A 486 2.99 -4.13 -10.91
C ASP A 486 3.00 -5.53 -10.27
N ILE A 487 3.23 -6.54 -11.08
CA ILE A 487 3.32 -7.96 -10.66
C ILE A 487 4.38 -8.15 -9.57
N ARG A 488 5.46 -7.36 -9.60
CA ARG A 488 6.51 -7.41 -8.55
C ARG A 488 5.98 -7.16 -7.14
N GLN A 489 4.84 -6.48 -7.00
CA GLN A 489 4.19 -6.31 -5.71
C GLN A 489 3.69 -7.63 -5.11
N ASN A 490 3.53 -8.70 -5.92
CA ASN A 490 3.14 -10.03 -5.42
C ASN A 490 4.14 -10.59 -4.42
N ARG A 491 5.43 -10.26 -4.55
CA ARG A 491 6.48 -10.69 -3.60
C ARG A 491 6.18 -10.35 -2.14
N ALA A 492 5.49 -9.24 -1.90
CA ALA A 492 5.11 -8.84 -0.54
C ALA A 492 4.03 -9.75 0.07
N TYR A 493 3.33 -10.52 -0.77
CA TYR A 493 2.21 -11.38 -0.44
C TYR A 493 2.50 -12.87 -0.71
N ASP A 494 3.73 -13.20 -1.07
CA ASP A 494 4.19 -14.57 -1.26
C ASP A 494 4.53 -15.16 0.13
N HIS A 495 3.61 -15.96 0.65
CA HIS A 495 3.69 -16.56 1.98
C HIS A 495 3.85 -18.08 1.95
N LEU A 496 3.90 -18.69 0.74
CA LEU A 496 4.08 -20.13 0.61
C LEU A 496 5.43 -20.56 1.19
N SER A 497 5.41 -21.57 2.02
CA SER A 497 6.61 -22.29 2.45
C SER A 497 7.18 -23.17 1.31
N SER A 498 8.43 -23.60 1.44
CA SER A 498 9.02 -24.52 0.49
C SER A 498 8.26 -25.85 0.41
N ASP A 499 7.71 -26.31 1.53
CA ASP A 499 6.93 -27.56 1.60
C ASP A 499 5.58 -27.42 0.89
N GLU A 500 4.89 -26.30 1.06
CA GLU A 500 3.62 -26.02 0.37
C GLU A 500 3.80 -25.88 -1.15
N VAL A 501 4.91 -25.30 -1.60
CA VAL A 501 5.25 -25.23 -3.03
C VAL A 501 5.54 -26.62 -3.61
N GLN A 502 6.12 -27.52 -2.81
CA GLN A 502 6.47 -28.88 -3.23
C GLN A 502 5.31 -29.88 -3.07
N ALA A 503 4.31 -29.60 -2.24
CA ALA A 503 3.21 -30.50 -1.95
C ALA A 503 2.46 -30.98 -3.22
N PRO A 504 2.06 -30.11 -4.16
CA PRO A 504 1.42 -30.56 -5.40
C PRO A 504 2.31 -31.46 -6.25
N ILE A 505 3.62 -31.20 -6.26
CA ILE A 505 4.60 -32.01 -6.98
C ILE A 505 4.72 -33.40 -6.33
N ARG A 506 4.76 -33.46 -4.99
CA ARG A 506 4.80 -34.73 -4.25
C ARG A 506 3.51 -35.53 -4.43
N GLU A 507 2.36 -34.89 -4.46
CA GLU A 507 1.07 -35.56 -4.71
C GLU A 507 0.97 -36.07 -6.14
N ALA A 508 1.38 -35.26 -7.12
CA ALA A 508 1.45 -35.71 -8.52
C ALA A 508 2.39 -36.91 -8.69
N LEU A 509 3.54 -36.92 -8.03
CA LEU A 509 4.48 -38.01 -8.01
C LEU A 509 3.89 -39.25 -7.32
N LYS A 510 3.16 -39.09 -6.21
CA LYS A 510 2.45 -40.19 -5.52
C LYS A 510 1.31 -40.77 -6.37
N ALA A 511 0.61 -39.90 -7.13
CA ALA A 511 -0.47 -40.33 -8.04
C ALA A 511 0.04 -41.02 -9.31
N GLY A 512 1.35 -41.27 -9.41
CA GLY A 512 1.95 -41.96 -10.56
C GLY A 512 2.16 -41.05 -11.77
N PHE A 513 2.12 -39.74 -11.58
CA PHE A 513 2.52 -38.78 -12.59
C PHE A 513 4.04 -38.90 -12.80
N THR A 514 4.43 -39.80 -13.68
CA THR A 514 5.79 -39.88 -14.18
C THR A 514 5.97 -38.74 -15.17
N SER A 515 6.75 -37.71 -14.80
CA SER A 515 7.24 -36.82 -15.85
C SER A 515 8.04 -37.67 -16.83
N ASN A 516 8.00 -37.37 -18.13
CA ASN A 516 8.82 -38.03 -19.13
C ASN A 516 10.34 -37.96 -18.85
N LEU A 517 10.72 -37.27 -17.79
CA LEU A 517 12.07 -37.18 -17.22
C LEU A 517 12.43 -38.38 -16.30
N VAL A 518 11.42 -39.11 -15.81
CA VAL A 518 11.62 -40.35 -15.04
C VAL A 518 11.18 -41.53 -15.93
N THR A 519 11.77 -41.62 -17.09
CA THR A 519 11.73 -42.88 -17.84
C THR A 519 12.56 -43.89 -17.07
N THR A 520 11.86 -44.78 -16.36
CA THR A 520 12.22 -46.18 -16.15
C THR A 520 13.71 -46.53 -16.32
N SER A 521 14.54 -45.99 -15.46
CA SER A 521 15.75 -46.69 -15.09
C SER A 521 15.45 -47.52 -13.85
N PRO A 522 15.88 -48.78 -13.79
CA PRO A 522 15.74 -49.58 -12.57
C PRO A 522 16.35 -48.82 -11.42
N ARG A 523 15.78 -48.96 -10.24
CA ARG A 523 16.21 -48.31 -8.98
C ARG A 523 17.60 -48.80 -8.57
N GLU A 524 18.62 -48.51 -9.31
CA GLU A 524 19.99 -48.63 -8.86
C GLU A 524 20.37 -47.36 -8.13
N LEU A 525 20.66 -47.52 -6.84
CA LEU A 525 21.20 -46.45 -6.02
C LEU A 525 22.60 -46.11 -6.54
N ILE A 526 22.74 -45.01 -7.24
CA ILE A 526 24.04 -44.52 -7.70
C ILE A 526 24.83 -44.06 -6.47
N ALA A 527 26.05 -44.57 -6.30
CA ALA A 527 26.92 -44.19 -5.21
C ALA A 527 27.27 -42.73 -5.30
N ARG A 528 27.38 -42.04 -4.13
CA ARG A 528 27.67 -40.59 -4.07
C ARG A 528 28.95 -40.20 -4.80
N SER A 529 29.95 -41.08 -4.84
CA SER A 529 31.20 -40.92 -5.61
C SER A 529 30.95 -40.95 -7.14
N GLU A 530 30.03 -41.77 -7.58
CA GLU A 530 29.62 -41.89 -8.96
C GLU A 530 28.80 -40.71 -9.41
N PHE A 531 27.86 -40.22 -8.56
CA PHE A 531 27.10 -38.99 -8.73
C PHE A 531 28.00 -37.75 -8.84
N ASN A 532 29.00 -37.64 -7.98
CA ASN A 532 29.97 -36.53 -8.02
C ASN A 532 30.91 -36.63 -9.25
N GLY A 533 31.17 -37.83 -9.77
CA GLY A 533 31.99 -38.04 -10.97
C GLY A 533 31.24 -37.78 -12.28
N MET A 534 29.94 -37.77 -12.26
CA MET A 534 29.11 -37.62 -13.48
C MET A 534 29.03 -36.17 -13.97
N GLY A 535 29.44 -35.17 -13.18
CA GLY A 535 29.39 -33.75 -13.57
C GLY A 535 27.98 -33.32 -14.04
N VAL A 536 26.93 -33.96 -13.49
CA VAL A 536 25.54 -33.71 -13.90
C VAL A 536 25.11 -32.32 -13.46
N VAL A 537 25.02 -31.44 -14.42
CA VAL A 537 24.24 -30.19 -14.24
C VAL A 537 22.78 -30.61 -14.13
N ALA A 538 22.18 -30.41 -12.98
CA ALA A 538 20.76 -30.68 -12.80
C ALA A 538 19.97 -29.71 -13.68
N ALA A 539 19.33 -30.19 -14.73
CA ALA A 539 18.45 -29.38 -15.55
C ALA A 539 17.06 -29.31 -14.91
N HIS A 540 16.53 -28.10 -14.75
CA HIS A 540 15.19 -27.84 -14.22
C HIS A 540 14.22 -27.51 -15.35
N THR A 541 13.03 -28.12 -15.33
CA THR A 541 11.98 -27.81 -16.30
C THR A 541 11.43 -26.40 -16.05
N THR A 542 11.39 -25.59 -17.09
CA THR A 542 10.73 -24.28 -17.11
C THR A 542 9.43 -24.34 -17.91
N ALA A 543 8.67 -23.24 -17.93
CA ALA A 543 7.48 -23.15 -18.78
C ALA A 543 7.80 -23.22 -20.28
N TYR A 544 9.04 -22.88 -20.69
CA TYR A 544 9.46 -22.72 -22.09
C TYR A 544 10.55 -23.69 -22.52
N GLY A 545 11.01 -24.56 -21.65
CA GLY A 545 12.08 -25.50 -21.92
C GLY A 545 12.78 -25.97 -20.67
N TRP A 546 14.11 -25.85 -20.62
CA TRP A 546 14.97 -26.31 -19.54
C TRP A 546 15.87 -25.21 -19.04
N CYS A 547 16.14 -25.22 -17.74
CA CYS A 547 17.12 -24.33 -17.11
C CYS A 547 18.34 -25.16 -16.70
N THR A 548 19.52 -24.77 -17.15
CA THR A 548 20.80 -25.43 -16.84
C THR A 548 21.51 -24.82 -15.63
N HIS A 549 20.83 -23.92 -14.88
CA HIS A 549 21.38 -23.27 -13.71
C HIS A 549 21.72 -24.24 -12.59
N ASN A 550 22.90 -24.09 -12.01
CA ASN A 550 23.32 -24.88 -10.86
C ASN A 550 22.77 -24.29 -9.54
N PHE A 551 21.56 -24.68 -9.19
CA PHE A 551 20.90 -24.24 -7.95
C PHE A 551 21.58 -24.74 -6.66
N ALA A 552 22.55 -25.63 -6.75
CA ALA A 552 23.30 -26.05 -5.58
C ALA A 552 24.43 -25.06 -5.23
N SER A 553 24.92 -24.30 -6.23
CA SER A 553 25.95 -23.28 -6.01
C SER A 553 25.36 -21.89 -5.73
N GLU A 554 24.33 -21.49 -6.49
CA GLU A 554 23.74 -20.16 -6.38
C GLU A 554 22.23 -20.17 -6.58
N PRO A 555 21.46 -19.29 -5.91
CA PRO A 555 20.04 -19.14 -6.18
C PRO A 555 19.82 -18.41 -7.51
N CYS A 556 18.77 -18.79 -8.25
CA CYS A 556 18.39 -18.12 -9.49
C CYS A 556 18.18 -16.61 -9.30
N GLN A 557 18.97 -15.81 -10.01
CA GLN A 557 18.92 -14.33 -9.95
C GLN A 557 17.81 -13.75 -10.84
N MET A 558 17.36 -14.49 -11.86
CA MET A 558 16.38 -14.05 -12.84
C MET A 558 14.92 -14.21 -12.40
N TYR A 559 14.67 -14.86 -11.26
CA TYR A 559 13.34 -14.97 -10.65
C TYR A 559 12.21 -15.41 -11.61
N ARG A 560 12.46 -16.44 -12.43
CA ARG A 560 11.56 -16.99 -13.47
C ARG A 560 11.37 -16.11 -14.71
N ASP A 561 12.13 -15.08 -14.90
CA ASP A 561 12.24 -14.43 -16.21
C ASP A 561 13.16 -15.26 -17.13
N CYS A 562 12.71 -16.51 -17.35
CA CYS A 562 13.52 -17.53 -18.00
C CYS A 562 13.84 -17.16 -19.45
N ILE A 563 12.92 -16.54 -20.17
CA ILE A 563 13.15 -16.16 -21.56
C ILE A 563 14.27 -15.12 -21.73
N ASN A 564 14.52 -14.33 -20.69
CA ASN A 564 15.61 -13.37 -20.64
C ASN A 564 16.87 -13.89 -19.94
N CYS A 565 16.96 -15.22 -19.69
CA CYS A 565 18.07 -15.88 -19.00
C CYS A 565 18.98 -16.62 -19.99
N GLU A 566 20.30 -16.56 -19.78
CA GLU A 566 21.30 -17.28 -20.57
C GLU A 566 21.28 -18.79 -20.36
N GLU A 567 20.77 -19.24 -19.22
CA GLU A 567 20.71 -20.66 -18.85
C GLU A 567 19.41 -21.35 -19.28
N GLN A 568 18.56 -20.62 -20.00
CA GLN A 568 17.33 -21.18 -20.59
C GLN A 568 17.65 -21.86 -21.91
N GLU A 569 17.21 -23.11 -22.05
CA GLU A 569 17.27 -23.86 -23.27
C GLU A 569 15.87 -24.26 -23.71
N CYS A 570 15.58 -24.08 -24.99
CA CYS A 570 14.35 -24.53 -25.64
C CYS A 570 14.67 -25.73 -26.51
N VAL A 571 13.72 -26.65 -26.66
CA VAL A 571 13.92 -27.88 -27.46
C VAL A 571 12.86 -27.94 -28.54
N LYS A 572 13.32 -28.09 -29.80
CA LYS A 572 12.42 -28.21 -30.94
C LYS A 572 11.62 -29.50 -30.90
N GLY A 573 10.30 -29.43 -31.09
CA GLY A 573 9.38 -30.57 -31.07
C GLY A 573 8.76 -30.83 -29.69
N ASP A 574 9.03 -30.00 -28.68
CA ASP A 574 8.25 -29.98 -27.43
C ASP A 574 7.01 -29.12 -27.63
N GLU A 575 5.94 -29.71 -28.16
CA GLU A 575 4.72 -28.99 -28.55
C GLU A 575 4.11 -28.17 -27.39
N GLN A 576 4.19 -28.69 -26.17
CA GLN A 576 3.67 -27.98 -24.99
C GLN A 576 4.47 -26.72 -24.69
N LYS A 577 5.81 -26.80 -24.78
CA LYS A 577 6.70 -25.66 -24.52
C LYS A 577 6.63 -24.64 -25.65
N GLU A 578 6.52 -25.06 -26.87
CA GLU A 578 6.31 -24.18 -28.01
C GLU A 578 4.97 -23.46 -27.94
N THR A 579 3.90 -24.14 -27.49
CA THR A 579 2.60 -23.52 -27.26
C THR A 579 2.70 -22.46 -26.17
N ASN A 580 3.40 -22.72 -25.08
CA ASN A 580 3.63 -21.77 -24.00
C ASN A 580 4.44 -20.55 -24.49
N LEU A 581 5.40 -20.74 -25.40
CA LEU A 581 6.16 -19.64 -26.00
C LEU A 581 5.28 -18.75 -26.88
N ARG A 582 4.38 -19.34 -27.67
CA ARG A 582 3.43 -18.56 -28.49
C ARG A 582 2.44 -17.79 -27.63
N LEU A 583 2.00 -18.38 -26.51
CA LEU A 583 1.16 -17.68 -25.54
C LEU A 583 1.93 -16.51 -24.93
N LEU A 584 3.17 -16.72 -24.48
CA LEU A 584 4.03 -15.67 -23.96
C LEU A 584 4.25 -14.55 -24.97
N LYS A 585 4.39 -14.89 -26.26
CA LYS A 585 4.48 -13.89 -27.34
C LYS A 585 3.27 -12.98 -27.36
N SER A 586 2.07 -13.56 -27.41
CA SER A 586 0.82 -12.76 -27.45
C SER A 586 0.63 -11.91 -26.21
N GLU A 587 0.99 -12.43 -25.02
CA GLU A 587 0.97 -11.67 -23.77
C GLU A 587 1.98 -10.50 -23.80
N THR A 588 3.19 -10.75 -24.33
CA THR A 588 4.24 -9.71 -24.43
C THR A 588 3.86 -8.62 -25.43
N GLU A 589 3.26 -8.98 -26.56
CA GLU A 589 2.72 -8.04 -27.55
C GLU A 589 1.64 -7.14 -26.94
N TYR A 590 0.72 -7.73 -26.18
CA TYR A 590 -0.32 -6.97 -25.47
C TYR A 590 0.28 -6.02 -24.42
N LEU A 591 1.25 -6.49 -23.63
CA LEU A 591 1.92 -5.69 -22.63
C LEU A 591 2.77 -4.57 -23.26
N LEU A 592 3.41 -4.84 -24.40
CA LEU A 592 4.16 -3.84 -25.15
C LEU A 592 3.26 -2.72 -25.66
N LYS A 593 2.11 -3.08 -26.20
CA LYS A 593 1.11 -2.10 -26.63
C LYS A 593 0.65 -1.21 -25.48
N GLY A 594 0.30 -1.79 -24.34
CA GLY A 594 -0.08 -1.02 -23.15
C GLY A 594 1.05 -0.12 -22.62
N ALA A 595 2.31 -0.60 -22.70
CA ALA A 595 3.47 0.21 -22.32
C ALA A 595 3.72 1.37 -23.28
N GLN A 596 3.46 1.19 -24.59
CA GLN A 596 3.56 2.25 -25.60
C GLN A 596 2.46 3.30 -25.45
N GLU A 597 1.24 2.88 -25.13
CA GLU A 597 0.14 3.78 -24.80
C GLU A 597 0.49 4.62 -23.54
N ALA A 598 0.97 3.98 -22.48
CA ALA A 598 1.43 4.67 -21.27
C ALA A 598 2.63 5.63 -21.53
N LEU A 599 3.49 5.28 -22.49
CA LEU A 599 4.59 6.17 -22.89
C LEU A 599 4.06 7.38 -23.65
N SER A 600 3.03 7.23 -24.51
CA SER A 600 2.40 8.35 -25.21
C SER A 600 1.67 9.29 -24.24
N ASP A 601 1.20 8.76 -23.10
CA ASP A 601 0.57 9.53 -22.03
C ASP A 601 1.60 10.11 -21.02
N GLU A 602 2.90 10.06 -21.36
CA GLU A 602 4.02 10.54 -20.54
C GLU A 602 4.05 9.94 -19.11
N GLU A 603 3.55 8.71 -18.92
CA GLU A 603 3.57 8.04 -17.63
C GLU A 603 5.01 7.69 -17.21
N TYR A 604 5.34 8.00 -15.94
CA TYR A 604 6.67 7.77 -15.39
C TYR A 604 7.08 6.30 -15.39
N GLY A 605 8.19 6.00 -16.06
CA GLY A 605 8.79 4.67 -16.15
C GLY A 605 8.23 3.80 -17.27
N ALA A 606 7.32 4.32 -18.11
CA ALA A 606 6.79 3.61 -19.27
C ALA A 606 7.89 3.27 -20.28
N ASP A 607 8.89 4.14 -20.43
CA ASP A 607 10.06 3.92 -21.30
C ASP A 607 10.85 2.66 -20.95
N ASN A 608 10.99 2.34 -19.65
CA ASN A 608 11.66 1.12 -19.19
C ASN A 608 10.84 -0.12 -19.48
N TRP A 609 9.52 -0.01 -19.42
CA TRP A 609 8.63 -1.11 -19.78
C TRP A 609 8.63 -1.38 -21.27
N VAL A 610 8.58 -0.34 -22.10
CA VAL A 610 8.70 -0.48 -23.55
C VAL A 610 10.01 -1.18 -23.91
N LYS A 611 11.14 -0.74 -23.37
CA LYS A 611 12.45 -1.37 -23.59
C LYS A 611 12.48 -2.85 -23.17
N HIS A 612 11.95 -3.14 -21.99
CA HIS A 612 11.92 -4.51 -21.48
C HIS A 612 11.04 -5.42 -22.32
N GLN A 613 9.82 -5.00 -22.65
CA GLN A 613 8.90 -5.80 -23.44
C GLN A 613 9.38 -5.97 -24.89
N THR A 614 9.96 -4.93 -25.48
CA THR A 614 10.57 -5.02 -26.82
C THR A 614 11.69 -6.05 -26.85
N LYS A 615 12.63 -6.02 -25.90
CA LYS A 615 13.72 -6.99 -25.80
C LYS A 615 13.18 -8.41 -25.58
N THR A 616 12.16 -8.58 -24.72
CA THR A 616 11.54 -9.87 -24.48
C THR A 616 10.87 -10.42 -25.74
N LEU A 617 10.16 -9.57 -26.48
CA LEU A 617 9.48 -9.96 -27.71
C LEU A 617 10.48 -10.33 -28.82
N GLU A 618 11.57 -9.59 -28.95
CA GLU A 618 12.67 -9.90 -29.90
C GLU A 618 13.24 -11.29 -29.62
N ARG A 619 13.46 -11.64 -28.36
CA ARG A 619 13.98 -12.94 -27.92
C ARG A 619 13.01 -14.08 -28.21
N ILE A 620 11.75 -13.88 -27.87
CA ILE A 620 10.69 -14.86 -28.15
C ILE A 620 10.63 -15.13 -29.66
N ASN A 621 10.62 -14.08 -30.47
CA ASN A 621 10.57 -14.21 -31.92
C ASN A 621 11.81 -14.92 -32.46
N ALA A 622 13.00 -14.64 -31.93
CA ALA A 622 14.22 -15.30 -32.32
C ALA A 622 14.19 -16.82 -31.98
N VAL A 623 13.71 -17.19 -30.80
CA VAL A 623 13.54 -18.61 -30.43
C VAL A 623 12.50 -19.29 -31.32
N LEU A 624 11.32 -18.66 -31.50
CA LEU A 624 10.26 -19.24 -32.32
C LEU A 624 10.67 -19.39 -33.77
N SER A 625 11.45 -18.46 -34.35
CA SER A 625 11.93 -18.57 -35.73
C SER A 625 12.80 -19.78 -35.95
N LEU A 626 13.61 -20.21 -34.95
CA LEU A 626 14.41 -21.43 -35.03
C LEU A 626 13.61 -22.70 -34.73
N LEU A 627 12.65 -22.62 -33.82
CA LEU A 627 11.76 -23.74 -33.53
C LEU A 627 10.89 -24.07 -34.76
N GLU A 628 10.54 -23.08 -35.55
CA GLU A 628 9.72 -23.20 -36.75
C GLU A 628 10.54 -23.46 -38.04
N ASP A 629 11.86 -23.24 -38.01
CA ASP A 629 12.72 -23.43 -39.16
C ASP A 629 12.83 -24.91 -39.56
N PRO A 630 12.39 -25.30 -40.76
CA PRO A 630 12.45 -26.71 -41.21
C PRO A 630 13.88 -27.32 -41.27
N LEU A 631 14.90 -26.47 -41.36
CA LEU A 631 16.31 -26.86 -41.41
C LEU A 631 16.86 -27.26 -40.05
N VAL A 632 16.20 -26.84 -38.95
CA VAL A 632 16.58 -27.25 -37.60
C VAL A 632 15.96 -28.62 -37.30
N ALA A 633 16.77 -29.56 -36.88
CA ALA A 633 16.30 -30.94 -36.61
C ALA A 633 15.37 -30.98 -35.39
N PRO A 634 14.31 -31.83 -35.37
CA PRO A 634 13.54 -32.07 -34.16
C PRO A 634 14.46 -32.51 -33.01
N GLY A 635 14.25 -31.94 -31.80
CA GLY A 635 15.07 -32.21 -30.65
C GLY A 635 16.32 -31.32 -30.53
N ALA A 636 16.59 -30.45 -31.48
CA ALA A 636 17.68 -29.47 -31.36
C ALA A 636 17.47 -28.58 -30.13
N ARG A 637 18.55 -28.35 -29.40
CA ARG A 637 18.57 -27.45 -28.22
C ARG A 637 18.95 -26.04 -28.67
N ILE A 638 18.14 -25.09 -28.32
CA ILE A 638 18.28 -23.68 -28.68
C ILE A 638 18.54 -22.87 -27.41
N ARG A 639 19.66 -22.16 -27.40
CA ARG A 639 20.07 -21.27 -26.30
C ARG A 639 20.31 -19.87 -26.81
N LEU A 640 19.87 -18.86 -26.10
CA LEU A 640 20.12 -17.44 -26.42
C LEU A 640 21.35 -16.93 -25.67
N ASP A 641 22.30 -16.35 -26.40
CA ASP A 641 23.40 -15.58 -25.81
C ASP A 641 22.93 -14.14 -25.54
N LEU A 642 23.13 -13.67 -24.32
CA LEU A 642 22.74 -12.31 -23.91
C LEU A 642 23.74 -11.23 -24.34
N ALA A 643 24.97 -11.59 -24.65
CA ALA A 643 26.02 -10.64 -24.96
C ALA A 643 26.02 -10.12 -26.39
N ASN A 644 25.66 -10.99 -27.38
CA ASN A 644 25.72 -10.64 -28.80
C ASN A 644 24.58 -11.19 -29.68
N ALA A 645 23.54 -11.75 -29.09
CA ALA A 645 22.37 -12.31 -29.79
C ALA A 645 22.61 -13.37 -30.90
N PRO A 646 23.76 -14.05 -31.05
CA PRO A 646 23.78 -15.24 -31.91
C PRO A 646 23.05 -16.36 -31.20
N LEU A 647 22.16 -17.01 -31.93
CA LEU A 647 21.49 -18.22 -31.48
C LEU A 647 22.45 -19.39 -31.63
N ILE A 648 22.74 -20.09 -30.53
CA ILE A 648 23.55 -21.28 -30.55
C ILE A 648 22.60 -22.49 -30.73
N ILE A 649 22.72 -23.18 -31.84
CA ILE A 649 22.01 -24.43 -32.10
C ILE A 649 22.94 -25.57 -31.65
N ALA A 650 22.50 -26.33 -30.65
CA ALA A 650 23.22 -27.54 -30.23
C ALA A 650 22.71 -28.73 -31.03
N ASP A 651 23.55 -29.26 -31.94
CA ASP A 651 23.18 -30.31 -32.89
C ASP A 651 23.10 -31.71 -32.29
N ASP A 652 23.37 -31.94 -31.01
CA ASP A 652 23.55 -33.32 -30.49
C ASP A 652 22.41 -33.77 -29.58
N LEU A 653 21.49 -34.51 -30.20
CA LEU A 653 20.42 -35.27 -29.55
C LEU A 653 20.86 -36.71 -29.15
N ARG A 654 22.12 -36.95 -28.94
CA ARG A 654 22.44 -38.20 -28.26
C ARG A 654 22.02 -38.11 -26.82
N PRO A 655 21.47 -39.18 -26.22
CA PRO A 655 21.24 -39.24 -24.79
C PRO A 655 22.53 -38.81 -24.11
N ILE A 656 22.46 -37.88 -23.18
CA ILE A 656 23.54 -37.12 -22.56
C ILE A 656 24.69 -38.09 -22.20
N GLN A 657 25.59 -38.37 -23.14
CA GLN A 657 26.95 -38.70 -22.82
C GLN A 657 27.61 -37.37 -22.54
N VAL A 658 28.01 -37.18 -21.31
CA VAL A 658 28.68 -36.01 -20.76
C VAL A 658 29.89 -35.68 -21.64
N SER A 659 29.70 -34.86 -22.68
CA SER A 659 30.81 -34.21 -23.34
C SER A 659 31.24 -33.07 -22.41
N ARG A 660 32.42 -33.22 -21.85
CA ARG A 660 33.11 -32.22 -21.01
C ARG A 660 33.05 -30.88 -21.71
N LEU A 661 32.26 -29.97 -21.18
CA LEU A 661 32.51 -28.52 -21.39
C LEU A 661 33.97 -28.27 -21.01
N PRO A 662 34.76 -27.51 -21.80
CA PRO A 662 36.13 -27.21 -21.44
C PRO A 662 36.13 -26.49 -20.12
N GLY A 663 36.41 -27.23 -19.06
CA GLY A 663 36.66 -26.66 -17.75
C GLY A 663 37.84 -25.71 -17.88
N LYS A 664 37.69 -24.50 -17.41
CA LYS A 664 38.84 -23.65 -17.10
C LYS A 664 39.76 -24.51 -16.25
N ARG A 665 40.92 -24.88 -16.79
CA ARG A 665 42.01 -25.51 -16.04
C ARG A 665 42.35 -24.60 -14.88
N CYS A 666 41.97 -24.98 -13.67
CA CYS A 666 42.67 -24.50 -12.49
C CYS A 666 44.14 -24.95 -12.66
N ARG A 667 45.03 -24.01 -12.82
CA ARG A 667 46.48 -24.25 -12.66
C ARG A 667 46.68 -24.72 -11.24
N ASN A 668 47.26 -25.92 -11.09
CA ASN A 668 47.87 -26.34 -9.87
C ASN A 668 49.01 -25.36 -9.55
N GLU A 669 48.83 -24.55 -8.56
CA GLU A 669 49.94 -24.02 -7.77
C GLU A 669 49.67 -24.49 -6.34
N GLU A 670 50.61 -25.36 -5.92
CA GLU A 670 50.84 -25.71 -4.53
C GLU A 670 51.10 -24.42 -3.75
N ASP A 671 50.19 -24.05 -2.88
CA ASP A 671 50.55 -23.23 -1.72
C ASP A 671 49.58 -23.50 -0.56
N SER A 672 50.27 -23.86 0.49
CA SER A 672 49.88 -24.19 1.84
C SER A 672 48.70 -23.40 2.41
N CYS A 673 47.73 -24.14 2.88
CA CYS A 673 46.66 -23.67 3.77
C CYS A 673 47.17 -23.65 5.21
N PRO A 674 47.15 -22.54 5.94
CA PRO A 674 47.39 -22.58 7.38
C PRO A 674 46.11 -23.05 8.08
N ARG A 675 46.27 -24.02 8.96
CA ARG A 675 45.26 -24.45 9.94
C ARG A 675 44.98 -23.29 10.88
N LEU A 676 43.75 -23.01 11.09
CA LEU A 676 43.27 -22.25 12.24
C LEU A 676 42.74 -23.25 13.26
N ASP A 677 43.37 -23.20 14.43
CA ASP A 677 42.89 -23.79 15.68
C ASP A 677 41.66 -23.05 16.19
#